data_e20ca53ec0fbbbe1f0cfa2ba9d61cebc
#
_entry.id   e20ca53ec0fbbbe1f0cfa2ba9d61cebc
#
_cell.length_a   1.000
_cell.length_b   1.000
_cell.length_c   1.000
_cell.angle_alpha   90.00
_cell.angle_beta   90.00
_cell.angle_gamma   90.00
#
_symmetry.space_group_name_H-M   'P 1'
#
loop_
_entity.id
_entity.type
_entity.pdbx_description
1 polymer ?
#
loop_
_entity_poly.entity_id
_entity_poly.type
_entity_poly.pdbx_seq_one_letter_code
_entity_poly.pdbx_strand_id
1 'polypeptide(L)'
;VYNHDMSPLLPSRCGIVVRLLAITLCACRPLAAQQVVLPPGFGPPAALGTRPSPVFDAARSALAAGATSRALELARDDYASCLRIGGQRWIDSIAASAMIGECHYELGDLREAVAAYEESLLLAAAYPQWLLAVQFSEQPPRPRQSPPRATWGRTARNTRPAQLPDTVAIRQAGADPRQVMEQGGVLVAPFDQLIRPAEIMRSIVIAIYRQGMILGPLGREAAPLERAAVALAQRPAQPAHYAQAWIDVALGTALWAQGKPDQARPLLTRGLVIGEGLDHQLTAWGLIVLGRIALDAGQAAQAVTYAEEATYAAADELDPRAIEEAFAMVLEAHAAAGGRGVPPAIRGAVAWAERDWPVLHARLVAMQAECLATGGDARAAAAALKEIDGRLLRADPGRGLLGAEAAYAEAILGYARADVRAGDAALATAIEISRPRSPRLFQTTRLVELVVQGSGALSDRQAEALFAELLAPPADGDFAARPLDTLAVISSDRQDAFETWLAVATRRGADQAFEAGEALVRDRWLSARPLGGRRLAIDRLLAADPARLDAAAAARRAALLGNRRDLAATLDGFAVVRGRLAADLLAAKQPPADGPLAGSADDWGKYQALATTRTAYVAALSAGREATAIDFPPLLPAPEIRRRLAPKQLILSFRWTRTGLTAALESRDRHATWEVRQAAGIPVEVAQLAKSLCLFDPDAAISTDKLAASGWRDSAAQLERMLFENSRVTLAEGIDELVIVPDGWLWYVPFELLPITSDEAGGGPLLRDRCRVRYAPTRSLAVAAIPRLVASGPIGIHVGRLTRGPKAVVAETLDRLTQGIDRAVPLPVPDKPPAAVVASVFDGLAVLDDLGGIGSATATLVPGASARGGITLSDWLAPPQKRPGFILLPGMQSALARGLEKGSLPPRPGDDLFMPALDLLAAGSHTALLARWRVGGRTTTDLMLEFVRDASLAAADTPPPPASASWRRAVDVVTAEAPDPDREPRLKQGEQVLPDARHPFFWAGYLLLDCAAER
;
A
#
# COMPACT_ATOMS: atom_id res chain seq x y z
N VAL A 1 9.00 -17.10 33.68
CA VAL A 1 10.12 -17.40 34.58
C VAL A 1 11.35 -16.73 33.99
N TYR A 2 11.65 -15.56 34.44
CA TYR A 2 12.96 -15.05 34.84
C TYR A 2 12.78 -13.57 35.22
N ASN A 3 12.74 -13.36 36.53
CA ASN A 3 12.98 -12.07 37.17
C ASN A 3 14.41 -11.68 36.97
N HIS A 4 14.71 -10.44 36.64
CA HIS A 4 15.88 -9.76 37.11
C HIS A 4 15.55 -8.31 37.47
N ASP A 5 15.53 -8.11 38.80
CA ASP A 5 15.71 -6.82 39.48
C ASP A 5 16.97 -6.12 38.94
N MET A 6 16.84 -4.85 38.65
CA MET A 6 17.98 -3.93 38.59
C MET A 6 17.58 -2.61 39.25
N SER A 7 18.08 -2.43 40.46
CA SER A 7 18.10 -1.19 41.21
C SER A 7 18.90 -0.06 40.52
N PRO A 8 18.62 1.20 40.85
CA PRO A 8 19.21 2.35 40.14
C PRO A 8 20.66 2.59 40.58
N LEU A 9 21.57 2.61 39.63
CA LEU A 9 22.94 3.06 39.80
C LEU A 9 23.08 4.54 39.40
N LEU A 10 23.71 5.24 40.28
CA LEU A 10 24.17 6.62 40.37
C LEU A 10 24.61 7.30 39.06
N PRO A 11 24.54 8.64 38.97
CA PRO A 11 24.92 9.38 37.76
C PRO A 11 26.43 9.35 37.58
N SER A 12 26.85 8.83 36.40
CA SER A 12 28.26 8.72 36.04
C SER A 12 28.89 10.10 35.81
N ARG A 13 30.16 10.22 36.21
CA ARG A 13 31.05 11.39 36.10
C ARG A 13 31.30 11.94 34.67
N CYS A 14 30.48 11.61 33.71
CA CYS A 14 30.62 12.06 32.32
C CYS A 14 30.17 13.53 32.09
N GLY A 15 29.37 14.12 32.99
CA GLY A 15 28.86 15.49 32.84
C GLY A 15 29.92 16.60 33.09
N ILE A 16 31.00 16.29 33.78
CA ILE A 16 32.05 17.27 34.12
C ILE A 16 33.06 17.39 32.99
N VAL A 17 33.37 16.29 32.29
CA VAL A 17 34.31 16.29 31.17
C VAL A 17 33.73 17.02 29.94
N VAL A 18 32.44 16.90 29.69
CA VAL A 18 31.77 17.61 28.59
C VAL A 18 31.66 19.11 28.87
N ARG A 19 31.48 19.52 30.15
CA ARG A 19 31.45 20.95 30.49
C ARG A 19 32.82 21.61 30.47
N LEU A 20 33.90 20.86 30.80
CA LEU A 20 35.28 21.37 30.66
C LEU A 20 35.73 21.43 29.20
N LEU A 21 35.30 20.52 28.33
CA LEU A 21 35.57 20.62 26.89
C LEU A 21 34.78 21.78 26.22
N ALA A 22 33.53 22.08 26.67
CA ALA A 22 32.78 23.20 26.18
C ALA A 22 33.37 24.56 26.59
N ILE A 23 33.98 24.64 27.79
CA ILE A 23 34.65 25.87 28.26
C ILE A 23 36.00 26.08 27.56
N THR A 24 36.71 24.97 27.22
CA THR A 24 37.97 25.08 26.46
C THR A 24 37.75 25.40 24.98
N LEU A 25 36.60 24.97 24.40
CA LEU A 25 36.23 25.31 23.03
C LEU A 25 35.69 26.77 22.90
N CYS A 26 35.11 27.33 23.97
CA CYS A 26 34.70 28.77 23.96
C CYS A 26 35.86 29.74 24.19
N ALA A 27 37.04 29.29 24.63
CA ALA A 27 38.22 30.12 24.78
C ALA A 27 39.11 30.18 23.52
N CYS A 28 38.92 29.28 22.56
CA CYS A 28 39.49 29.40 21.23
C CYS A 28 38.61 30.39 20.42
N ARG A 29 38.81 31.66 20.60
CA ARG A 29 38.45 32.65 19.56
C ARG A 29 39.05 32.14 18.26
N PRO A 30 38.29 32.05 17.13
CA PRO A 30 38.91 31.82 15.84
C PRO A 30 39.91 32.99 15.67
N LEU A 31 41.19 32.65 15.69
CA LEU A 31 42.16 33.52 15.06
C LEU A 31 41.58 33.77 13.68
N ALA A 32 41.10 34.99 13.44
CA ALA A 32 40.76 35.44 12.11
C ALA A 32 41.91 34.99 11.22
N ALA A 33 41.60 34.20 10.21
CA ALA A 33 42.59 33.77 9.22
C ALA A 33 43.13 35.07 8.64
N GLN A 34 44.26 35.54 9.14
CA GLN A 34 45.01 36.60 8.55
C GLN A 34 45.37 36.10 7.14
N GLN A 35 44.63 36.55 6.13
CA GLN A 35 45.09 36.38 4.77
C GLN A 35 46.50 36.97 4.73
N VAL A 36 47.49 36.13 4.57
CA VAL A 36 48.89 36.56 4.39
C VAL A 36 48.90 37.33 3.07
N VAL A 37 48.98 38.66 3.16
CA VAL A 37 49.28 39.53 2.01
C VAL A 37 50.70 39.25 1.63
N LEU A 38 50.96 38.53 0.55
CA LEU A 38 52.27 38.38 -0.02
C LEU A 38 52.74 39.75 -0.52
N PRO A 39 53.99 40.17 -0.26
CA PRO A 39 54.51 41.40 -0.71
C PRO A 39 54.44 41.57 -2.25
N PRO A 40 54.29 42.75 -2.80
CA PRO A 40 54.28 42.97 -4.25
C PRO A 40 55.62 42.51 -4.85
N GLY A 41 55.60 41.45 -5.65
CA GLY A 41 56.78 40.84 -6.26
C GLY A 41 56.80 39.36 -6.37
N PHE A 42 55.88 38.66 -5.71
CA PHE A 42 55.62 37.24 -5.97
C PHE A 42 54.79 37.10 -7.23
N GLY A 43 55.20 36.19 -8.13
CA GLY A 43 54.58 35.95 -9.42
C GLY A 43 53.09 35.66 -9.33
N PRO A 44 52.36 35.57 -10.45
CA PRO A 44 50.93 35.40 -10.47
C PRO A 44 50.54 34.26 -9.54
N PRO A 45 49.47 34.37 -8.72
CA PRO A 45 49.00 33.30 -7.85
C PRO A 45 48.91 32.06 -8.69
N ALA A 46 49.47 30.94 -8.16
CA ALA A 46 49.39 29.64 -8.82
C ALA A 46 48.01 29.47 -9.39
N ALA A 47 47.90 29.14 -10.68
CA ALA A 47 46.64 29.08 -11.42
C ALA A 47 45.64 28.32 -10.57
N LEU A 48 44.60 29.00 -10.08
CA LEU A 48 43.53 28.34 -9.33
C LEU A 48 42.94 27.30 -10.25
N GLY A 49 42.94 26.01 -9.81
CA GLY A 49 42.48 24.88 -10.62
C GLY A 49 41.06 25.11 -11.11
N THR A 50 40.67 24.43 -12.17
CA THR A 50 39.33 24.44 -12.74
C THR A 50 38.29 23.98 -11.69
N ARG A 51 37.10 24.63 -11.66
CA ARG A 51 35.98 24.31 -10.76
C ARG A 51 34.71 23.91 -11.54
N PRO A 52 33.97 22.86 -11.20
CA PRO A 52 34.28 21.82 -10.18
C PRO A 52 35.64 21.15 -10.39
N SER A 53 36.24 20.67 -9.29
CA SER A 53 37.62 20.17 -9.25
C SER A 53 37.75 18.77 -9.87
N PRO A 54 38.98 18.29 -10.15
CA PRO A 54 39.21 16.89 -10.55
C PRO A 54 38.69 15.86 -9.52
N VAL A 55 38.57 16.24 -8.23
CA VAL A 55 37.99 15.36 -7.18
C VAL A 55 36.52 15.13 -7.43
N PHE A 56 35.80 16.14 -7.94
CA PHE A 56 34.42 15.97 -8.39
C PHE A 56 34.31 14.93 -9.52
N ASP A 57 35.21 14.97 -10.52
CA ASP A 57 35.20 13.97 -11.60
C ASP A 57 35.52 12.56 -11.09
N ALA A 58 36.42 12.45 -10.10
CA ALA A 58 36.70 11.17 -9.43
C ALA A 58 35.47 10.66 -8.64
N ALA A 59 34.72 11.54 -7.95
CA ALA A 59 33.47 11.17 -7.28
C ALA A 59 32.42 10.68 -8.29
N ARG A 60 32.24 11.40 -9.40
CA ARG A 60 31.32 11.01 -10.50
C ARG A 60 31.68 9.65 -11.10
N SER A 61 32.98 9.42 -11.34
CA SER A 61 33.47 8.15 -11.88
C SER A 61 33.28 6.99 -10.88
N ALA A 62 33.55 7.21 -9.58
CA ALA A 62 33.31 6.22 -8.53
C ALA A 62 31.83 5.85 -8.43
N LEU A 63 30.92 6.85 -8.53
CA LEU A 63 29.49 6.64 -8.50
C LEU A 63 29.01 5.81 -9.71
N ALA A 64 29.48 6.13 -10.92
CA ALA A 64 29.19 5.38 -12.14
C ALA A 64 29.75 3.93 -12.12
N ALA A 65 30.80 3.69 -11.34
CA ALA A 65 31.39 2.37 -11.11
C ALA A 65 30.68 1.58 -9.97
N GLY A 66 29.66 2.15 -9.29
CA GLY A 66 28.96 1.50 -8.18
C GLY A 66 29.68 1.58 -6.83
N ALA A 67 30.75 2.36 -6.71
CA ALA A 67 31.47 2.57 -5.45
C ALA A 67 30.89 3.78 -4.71
N THR A 68 29.60 3.72 -4.35
CA THR A 68 28.81 4.87 -3.86
C THR A 68 29.34 5.47 -2.58
N SER A 69 29.77 4.65 -1.61
CA SER A 69 30.38 5.15 -0.37
C SER A 69 31.68 5.91 -0.65
N ARG A 70 32.50 5.42 -1.58
CA ARG A 70 33.72 6.12 -1.99
C ARG A 70 33.43 7.42 -2.74
N ALA A 71 32.37 7.41 -3.60
CA ALA A 71 31.91 8.61 -4.29
C ALA A 71 31.45 9.68 -3.28
N LEU A 72 30.74 9.29 -2.20
CA LEU A 72 30.30 10.19 -1.15
C LEU A 72 31.49 10.82 -0.38
N GLU A 73 32.51 10.02 -0.05
CA GLU A 73 33.73 10.55 0.57
C GLU A 73 34.38 11.61 -0.31
N LEU A 74 34.62 11.27 -1.60
CA LEU A 74 35.23 12.19 -2.55
C LEU A 74 34.38 13.45 -2.77
N ALA A 75 33.06 13.34 -2.86
CA ALA A 75 32.15 14.47 -3.00
C ALA A 75 32.20 15.40 -1.76
N ARG A 76 32.32 14.84 -0.55
CA ARG A 76 32.51 15.61 0.70
C ARG A 76 33.88 16.31 0.73
N ASP A 77 34.93 15.65 0.27
CA ASP A 77 36.27 16.25 0.16
C ASP A 77 36.27 17.41 -0.85
N ASP A 78 35.62 17.23 -2.04
CA ASP A 78 35.47 18.29 -3.01
C ASP A 78 34.68 19.47 -2.43
N TYR A 79 33.54 19.20 -1.78
CA TYR A 79 32.72 20.20 -1.12
C TYR A 79 33.50 20.98 -0.04
N ALA A 80 34.34 20.30 0.74
CA ALA A 80 35.19 20.94 1.74
C ALA A 80 36.22 21.88 1.09
N SER A 81 36.69 21.54 -0.11
CA SER A 81 37.70 22.30 -0.87
C SER A 81 37.14 23.47 -1.67
N CYS A 82 35.80 23.59 -1.79
CA CYS A 82 35.12 24.64 -2.56
C CYS A 82 35.42 26.04 -2.03
N LEU A 83 35.41 26.99 -2.91
CA LEU A 83 35.73 28.42 -2.61
C LEU A 83 34.71 29.04 -1.66
N ARG A 84 35.21 29.99 -0.88
CA ARG A 84 34.39 30.82 0.01
C ARG A 84 34.68 32.29 -0.25
N ILE A 85 33.62 33.09 -0.39
CA ILE A 85 33.71 34.53 -0.58
C ILE A 85 32.99 35.20 0.57
N GLY A 86 33.70 36.02 1.36
CA GLY A 86 33.09 36.66 2.53
C GLY A 86 32.51 35.68 3.55
N GLY A 87 33.09 34.48 3.67
CA GLY A 87 32.62 33.41 4.57
C GLY A 87 31.50 32.54 3.98
N GLN A 88 30.85 32.94 2.91
CA GLN A 88 29.80 32.17 2.22
C GLN A 88 30.42 31.24 1.16
N ARG A 89 29.79 30.09 0.96
CA ARG A 89 30.17 29.21 -0.14
C ARG A 89 29.85 29.82 -1.50
N TRP A 90 30.70 29.49 -2.47
CA TRP A 90 30.57 30.03 -3.82
C TRP A 90 29.87 29.01 -4.76
N ILE A 91 29.66 29.40 -6.03
CA ILE A 91 28.91 28.62 -7.04
C ILE A 91 29.52 27.23 -7.35
N ASP A 92 30.83 27.01 -7.12
CA ASP A 92 31.46 25.71 -7.29
C ASP A 92 30.94 24.66 -6.29
N SER A 93 30.43 25.09 -5.13
CA SER A 93 29.79 24.24 -4.14
C SER A 93 28.46 23.64 -4.60
N ILE A 94 27.80 24.22 -5.62
CA ILE A 94 26.53 23.73 -6.19
C ILE A 94 26.71 22.30 -6.73
N ALA A 95 27.76 22.08 -7.51
CA ALA A 95 28.03 20.77 -8.11
C ALA A 95 28.42 19.71 -7.04
N ALA A 96 29.27 20.09 -6.09
CA ALA A 96 29.71 19.18 -5.03
C ALA A 96 28.53 18.79 -4.11
N SER A 97 27.66 19.73 -3.75
CA SER A 97 26.45 19.45 -2.95
C SER A 97 25.46 18.57 -3.71
N ALA A 98 25.22 18.82 -4.99
CA ALA A 98 24.38 17.97 -5.82
C ALA A 98 24.95 16.54 -5.94
N MET A 99 26.27 16.36 -6.00
CA MET A 99 26.94 15.06 -6.02
C MET A 99 26.78 14.30 -4.69
N ILE A 100 26.86 15.00 -3.56
CA ILE A 100 26.53 14.42 -2.24
C ILE A 100 25.07 13.92 -2.25
N GLY A 101 24.14 14.72 -2.79
CA GLY A 101 22.74 14.34 -2.95
C GLY A 101 22.56 13.08 -3.78
N GLU A 102 23.23 12.96 -4.94
CA GLU A 102 23.19 11.76 -5.80
C GLU A 102 23.73 10.51 -5.06
N CYS A 103 24.80 10.66 -4.26
CA CYS A 103 25.30 9.54 -3.47
C CYS A 103 24.29 9.08 -2.41
N HIS A 104 23.67 10.01 -1.68
CA HIS A 104 22.64 9.67 -0.70
C HIS A 104 21.37 9.08 -1.37
N TYR A 105 20.99 9.57 -2.54
CA TYR A 105 19.89 9.01 -3.32
C TYR A 105 20.14 7.54 -3.68
N GLU A 106 21.34 7.19 -4.16
CA GLU A 106 21.70 5.80 -4.44
C GLU A 106 21.74 4.91 -3.18
N LEU A 107 22.16 5.47 -2.03
CA LEU A 107 22.14 4.76 -0.76
C LEU A 107 20.72 4.56 -0.21
N GLY A 108 19.73 5.32 -0.68
CA GLY A 108 18.35 5.31 -0.20
C GLY A 108 18.11 6.26 0.99
N ASP A 109 19.06 7.13 1.28
CA ASP A 109 18.96 8.13 2.35
C ASP A 109 18.26 9.37 1.82
N LEU A 110 16.96 9.26 1.48
CA LEU A 110 16.22 10.32 0.79
C LEU A 110 16.17 11.64 1.57
N ARG A 111 16.20 11.60 2.90
CA ARG A 111 16.26 12.80 3.75
C ARG A 111 17.55 13.59 3.52
N GLU A 112 18.68 12.92 3.59
CA GLU A 112 20.00 13.53 3.37
C GLU A 112 20.18 13.96 1.90
N ALA A 113 19.63 13.18 0.97
CA ALA A 113 19.62 13.54 -0.45
C ALA A 113 18.87 14.86 -0.67
N VAL A 114 17.66 15.00 -0.14
CA VAL A 114 16.86 16.23 -0.25
C VAL A 114 17.60 17.41 0.38
N ALA A 115 18.19 17.25 1.56
CA ALA A 115 18.94 18.29 2.23
C ALA A 115 20.14 18.79 1.39
N ALA A 116 20.88 17.87 0.75
CA ALA A 116 22.00 18.24 -0.12
C ALA A 116 21.53 18.95 -1.41
N TYR A 117 20.43 18.51 -2.01
CA TYR A 117 19.83 19.18 -3.16
C TYR A 117 19.27 20.57 -2.80
N GLU A 118 18.64 20.71 -1.62
CA GLU A 118 18.17 22.01 -1.12
C GLU A 118 19.33 23.00 -0.95
N GLU A 119 20.45 22.54 -0.41
CA GLU A 119 21.65 23.37 -0.29
C GLU A 119 22.16 23.81 -1.68
N SER A 120 22.23 22.89 -2.65
CA SER A 120 22.59 23.20 -4.03
C SER A 120 21.70 24.28 -4.64
N LEU A 121 20.38 24.20 -4.44
CA LEU A 121 19.41 25.17 -4.97
C LEU A 121 19.45 26.52 -4.25
N LEU A 122 19.66 26.52 -2.94
CA LEU A 122 19.82 27.76 -2.16
C LEU A 122 21.08 28.48 -2.57
N LEU A 123 22.17 27.79 -2.85
CA LEU A 123 23.39 28.35 -3.40
C LEU A 123 23.15 28.94 -4.80
N ALA A 124 22.46 28.25 -5.68
CA ALA A 124 22.08 28.74 -7.00
C ALA A 124 21.23 30.02 -6.91
N ALA A 125 20.27 30.05 -5.96
CA ALA A 125 19.44 31.24 -5.71
C ALA A 125 20.22 32.43 -5.06
N ALA A 126 21.28 32.13 -4.31
CA ALA A 126 22.13 33.17 -3.70
C ALA A 126 23.00 33.92 -4.75
N TYR A 127 23.30 33.25 -5.87
CA TYR A 127 24.10 33.85 -6.96
C TYR A 127 23.29 33.85 -8.28
N PRO A 128 22.14 34.52 -8.35
CA PRO A 128 21.22 34.38 -9.49
C PRO A 128 21.81 34.86 -10.83
N GLN A 129 22.78 35.79 -10.82
CA GLN A 129 23.34 36.41 -12.02
C GLN A 129 24.73 35.89 -12.40
N TRP A 130 25.20 34.79 -11.81
CA TRP A 130 26.56 34.32 -12.02
C TRP A 130 26.89 34.01 -13.51
N LEU A 131 25.91 33.55 -14.30
CA LEU A 131 26.11 33.30 -15.75
C LEU A 131 26.39 34.58 -16.55
N LEU A 132 25.94 35.76 -16.08
CA LEU A 132 26.26 37.03 -16.73
C LEU A 132 27.73 37.45 -16.52
N ALA A 133 28.38 36.94 -15.47
CA ALA A 133 29.78 37.23 -15.19
C ALA A 133 30.76 36.28 -15.91
N VAL A 134 30.23 35.23 -16.57
CA VAL A 134 31.03 34.25 -17.33
C VAL A 134 31.49 34.89 -18.65
N GLN A 135 32.78 34.74 -18.96
CA GLN A 135 33.39 35.29 -20.17
C GLN A 135 33.23 34.27 -21.31
N PHE A 136 32.01 34.13 -21.83
CA PHE A 136 31.75 33.22 -22.95
C PHE A 136 32.41 33.75 -24.25
N SER A 137 32.75 32.80 -25.13
CA SER A 137 33.24 33.13 -26.49
C SER A 137 32.13 33.79 -27.32
N GLU A 138 32.45 34.82 -28.08
CA GLU A 138 31.54 35.42 -29.08
C GLU A 138 31.27 34.55 -30.30
N GLN A 139 32.05 33.44 -30.48
CA GLN A 139 31.84 32.53 -31.58
C GLN A 139 30.55 31.70 -31.43
N PRO A 140 29.74 31.60 -32.49
CA PRO A 140 28.53 30.81 -32.45
C PRO A 140 28.87 29.30 -32.23
N PRO A 141 28.00 28.54 -31.54
CA PRO A 141 28.14 27.11 -31.38
C PRO A 141 28.29 26.39 -32.70
N ARG A 142 29.15 25.37 -32.78
CA ARG A 142 29.38 24.59 -33.96
C ARG A 142 29.00 23.11 -33.70
N PRO A 143 28.61 22.34 -34.76
CA PRO A 143 28.42 20.93 -34.61
C PRO A 143 29.70 20.22 -34.19
N ARG A 144 29.62 19.26 -33.25
CA ARG A 144 30.73 18.39 -32.86
C ARG A 144 31.14 17.50 -34.08
N GLN A 145 32.40 17.45 -34.42
CA GLN A 145 32.88 16.74 -35.62
C GLN A 145 32.76 15.21 -35.48
N SER A 146 33.04 14.66 -34.32
CA SER A 146 33.01 13.21 -34.07
C SER A 146 32.34 12.92 -32.73
N PRO A 147 30.99 13.01 -32.63
CA PRO A 147 30.30 12.69 -31.40
C PRO A 147 30.37 11.20 -31.12
N PRO A 148 30.36 10.79 -29.84
CA PRO A 148 30.03 9.42 -29.48
C PRO A 148 28.72 9.00 -30.16
N ARG A 149 28.63 7.77 -30.66
CA ARG A 149 27.41 7.29 -31.34
C ARG A 149 26.71 6.24 -30.50
N ALA A 150 25.45 6.45 -30.22
CA ALA A 150 24.59 5.41 -29.70
C ALA A 150 24.50 4.25 -30.73
N THR A 151 24.77 3.03 -30.30
CA THR A 151 24.69 1.84 -31.17
C THR A 151 23.27 1.31 -31.34
N TRP A 152 22.34 1.79 -30.51
CA TRP A 152 20.95 1.32 -30.48
C TRP A 152 19.96 2.14 -31.30
N GLY A 153 20.38 3.25 -31.91
CA GLY A 153 19.53 4.07 -32.76
C GLY A 153 20.14 5.43 -33.13
N ARG A 154 19.29 6.28 -33.68
CA ARG A 154 19.65 7.64 -34.06
C ARG A 154 18.47 8.57 -33.76
N THR A 155 18.77 9.82 -33.40
CA THR A 155 17.76 10.85 -33.20
C THR A 155 16.91 11.10 -34.46
N ALA A 156 15.62 11.20 -34.30
CA ALA A 156 14.67 11.60 -35.35
C ALA A 156 14.47 13.13 -35.42
N ARG A 157 15.02 13.91 -34.46
CA ARG A 157 14.86 15.35 -34.34
C ARG A 157 15.68 16.18 -35.35
N ASN A 158 16.46 15.53 -36.21
CA ASN A 158 17.38 16.21 -37.15
C ASN A 158 18.37 17.17 -36.47
N THR A 159 18.75 16.90 -35.23
CA THR A 159 19.72 17.69 -34.46
C THR A 159 21.12 17.08 -34.50
N ARG A 160 22.10 17.84 -34.08
CA ARG A 160 23.50 17.40 -33.90
C ARG A 160 24.02 17.91 -32.57
N PRO A 161 24.90 17.17 -31.87
CA PRO A 161 25.51 17.67 -30.64
C PRO A 161 26.39 18.89 -30.92
N ALA A 162 26.27 19.91 -30.07
CA ALA A 162 27.11 21.11 -30.15
C ALA A 162 28.50 20.84 -29.59
N GLN A 163 29.49 21.53 -30.16
CA GLN A 163 30.79 21.67 -29.55
C GLN A 163 30.81 22.97 -28.74
N LEU A 164 30.70 22.86 -27.42
CA LEU A 164 30.76 23.97 -26.48
C LEU A 164 32.03 23.89 -25.62
N PRO A 165 32.62 25.03 -25.18
CA PRO A 165 33.77 24.99 -24.29
C PRO A 165 33.37 24.42 -22.92
N ASP A 166 34.12 23.45 -22.44
CA ASP A 166 33.90 22.82 -21.12
C ASP A 166 34.31 23.82 -20.00
N THR A 167 35.40 24.53 -20.20
CA THR A 167 36.00 25.40 -19.21
C THR A 167 36.01 26.85 -19.74
N VAL A 168 35.50 27.81 -18.92
CA VAL A 168 35.41 29.22 -19.25
C VAL A 168 35.81 30.03 -18.01
N ALA A 169 36.39 31.20 -18.23
CA ALA A 169 36.72 32.12 -17.12
C ALA A 169 35.47 32.83 -16.62
N ILE A 170 35.38 32.99 -15.32
CA ILE A 170 34.42 33.90 -14.66
C ILE A 170 35.20 34.93 -13.89
N ARG A 171 34.87 36.21 -14.12
CA ARG A 171 35.46 37.27 -13.35
C ARG A 171 34.82 37.36 -11.98
N GLN A 172 35.55 37.05 -10.97
CA GLN A 172 35.12 37.22 -9.61
C GLN A 172 35.16 38.70 -9.25
N ALA A 173 34.00 39.34 -9.11
CA ALA A 173 33.93 40.67 -8.56
C ALA A 173 34.42 40.64 -7.11
N GLY A 174 35.33 41.54 -6.78
CA GLY A 174 35.70 41.76 -5.36
C GLY A 174 34.47 42.14 -4.54
N ALA A 175 34.42 41.77 -3.30
CA ALA A 175 33.40 42.22 -2.37
C ALA A 175 33.42 43.80 -2.35
N ASP A 176 32.25 44.45 -2.11
CA ASP A 176 32.18 45.91 -2.04
C ASP A 176 33.32 46.44 -1.19
N PRO A 177 34.19 47.28 -1.76
CA PRO A 177 35.35 47.83 -1.05
C PRO A 177 35.01 48.49 0.29
N ARG A 178 33.84 49.13 0.37
CA ARG A 178 33.38 49.77 1.61
C ARG A 178 33.03 48.72 2.68
N GLN A 179 32.33 47.68 2.32
CA GLN A 179 31.90 46.63 3.23
C GLN A 179 33.11 45.81 3.74
N VAL A 180 34.09 45.55 2.87
CA VAL A 180 35.35 44.88 3.25
C VAL A 180 36.15 45.75 4.23
N MET A 181 36.27 47.05 3.96
CA MET A 181 36.98 48.00 4.82
C MET A 181 36.30 48.15 6.18
N GLU A 182 34.97 48.26 6.20
CA GLU A 182 34.19 48.36 7.45
C GLU A 182 34.32 47.10 8.32
N GLN A 183 34.54 45.93 7.72
CA GLN A 183 34.76 44.67 8.42
C GLN A 183 36.23 44.40 8.76
N GLY A 184 37.13 45.34 8.49
CA GLY A 184 38.55 45.23 8.75
C GLY A 184 39.26 44.20 7.84
N GLY A 185 38.69 43.91 6.68
CA GLY A 185 39.22 42.98 5.67
C GLY A 185 40.22 43.63 4.71
N VAL A 186 40.93 42.83 3.94
CA VAL A 186 41.87 43.28 2.90
C VAL A 186 41.18 43.19 1.53
N LEU A 187 41.27 44.25 0.73
CA LEU A 187 40.79 44.28 -0.64
C LEU A 187 41.62 43.36 -1.52
N VAL A 188 41.00 42.31 -2.02
CA VAL A 188 41.61 41.39 -2.99
C VAL A 188 41.25 41.88 -4.40
N ALA A 189 42.23 42.00 -5.28
CA ALA A 189 41.98 42.36 -6.67
C ALA A 189 41.09 41.31 -7.35
N PRO A 190 40.16 41.73 -8.24
CA PRO A 190 39.37 40.80 -9.04
C PRO A 190 40.32 39.81 -9.78
N PHE A 191 40.03 38.53 -9.72
CA PHE A 191 40.76 37.54 -10.46
C PHE A 191 39.82 36.67 -11.29
N ASP A 192 40.33 36.16 -12.40
CA ASP A 192 39.56 35.26 -13.26
C ASP A 192 39.72 33.83 -12.77
N GLN A 193 38.60 33.20 -12.40
CA GLN A 193 38.53 31.79 -12.00
C GLN A 193 38.06 30.94 -13.18
N LEU A 194 38.73 29.85 -13.49
CA LEU A 194 38.26 28.88 -14.45
C LEU A 194 37.14 27.99 -13.86
N ILE A 195 35.97 28.00 -14.57
CA ILE A 195 34.81 27.22 -14.18
C ILE A 195 34.30 26.34 -15.32
N ARG A 196 33.49 25.34 -15.00
CA ARG A 196 32.75 24.50 -15.92
C ARG A 196 31.25 24.84 -15.83
N PRO A 197 30.77 25.86 -16.57
CA PRO A 197 29.43 26.36 -16.38
C PRO A 197 28.33 25.33 -16.75
N ALA A 198 28.56 24.52 -17.77
CA ALA A 198 27.62 23.44 -18.14
C ALA A 198 27.45 22.42 -17.01
N GLU A 199 28.54 22.07 -16.29
CA GLU A 199 28.51 21.10 -15.19
C GLU A 199 27.75 21.67 -13.98
N ILE A 200 27.95 22.96 -13.67
CA ILE A 200 27.21 23.65 -12.60
C ILE A 200 25.72 23.68 -12.94
N MET A 201 25.36 24.06 -14.18
CA MET A 201 23.95 24.09 -14.63
C MET A 201 23.33 22.71 -14.64
N ARG A 202 24.08 21.67 -15.07
CA ARG A 202 23.64 20.28 -15.02
C ARG A 202 23.34 19.84 -13.57
N SER A 203 24.19 20.20 -12.64
CA SER A 203 24.03 19.92 -11.22
C SER A 203 22.78 20.59 -10.65
N ILE A 204 22.48 21.83 -11.06
CA ILE A 204 21.22 22.51 -10.71
C ILE A 204 20.02 21.74 -11.25
N VAL A 205 20.04 21.33 -12.52
CA VAL A 205 18.95 20.57 -13.16
C VAL A 205 18.75 19.21 -12.48
N ILE A 206 19.82 18.49 -12.16
CA ILE A 206 19.76 17.22 -11.41
C ILE A 206 19.12 17.47 -10.03
N ALA A 207 19.58 18.46 -9.28
CA ALA A 207 19.02 18.76 -7.96
C ALA A 207 17.52 19.09 -8.01
N ILE A 208 17.09 19.88 -9.01
CA ILE A 208 15.66 20.18 -9.24
C ILE A 208 14.89 18.93 -9.61
N TYR A 209 15.39 18.14 -10.57
CA TYR A 209 14.74 16.92 -11.03
C TYR A 209 14.58 15.90 -9.90
N ARG A 210 15.65 15.64 -9.15
CA ARG A 210 15.62 14.73 -7.99
C ARG A 210 14.66 15.19 -6.91
N GLN A 211 14.66 16.49 -6.58
CA GLN A 211 13.68 17.02 -5.64
C GLN A 211 12.24 16.85 -6.14
N GLY A 212 11.98 17.11 -7.43
CA GLY A 212 10.69 16.86 -8.04
C GLY A 212 10.25 15.40 -7.91
N MET A 213 11.17 14.45 -8.18
CA MET A 213 10.91 13.02 -8.05
C MET A 213 10.68 12.58 -6.59
N ILE A 214 11.49 13.08 -5.65
CA ILE A 214 11.44 12.67 -4.24
C ILE A 214 10.27 13.35 -3.52
N LEU A 215 10.04 14.66 -3.72
CA LEU A 215 9.01 15.41 -3.02
C LEU A 215 7.63 15.25 -3.65
N GLY A 216 7.54 14.98 -4.97
CA GLY A 216 6.26 14.85 -5.67
C GLY A 216 5.29 15.99 -5.36
N PRO A 217 4.07 15.71 -4.87
CA PRO A 217 3.10 16.76 -4.52
C PRO A 217 3.60 17.79 -3.50
N LEU A 218 4.51 17.39 -2.59
CA LEU A 218 5.11 18.31 -1.60
C LEU A 218 6.07 19.34 -2.24
N GLY A 219 6.50 19.13 -3.47
CA GLY A 219 7.34 20.07 -4.20
C GLY A 219 6.68 21.44 -4.41
N ARG A 220 5.35 21.50 -4.37
CA ARG A 220 4.56 22.75 -4.43
C ARG A 220 4.83 23.67 -3.23
N GLU A 221 5.18 23.10 -2.09
CA GLU A 221 5.41 23.77 -0.81
C GLU A 221 6.90 23.87 -0.47
N ALA A 222 7.79 23.47 -1.40
CA ALA A 222 9.24 23.46 -1.17
C ALA A 222 9.87 24.84 -1.49
N ALA A 223 10.18 25.62 -0.45
CA ALA A 223 10.78 26.94 -0.58
C ALA A 223 12.10 27.00 -1.39
N PRO A 224 13.03 26.01 -1.30
CA PRO A 224 14.23 26.01 -2.13
C PRO A 224 13.92 25.89 -3.64
N LEU A 225 12.94 25.06 -4.02
CA LEU A 225 12.48 24.95 -5.41
C LEU A 225 11.84 26.26 -5.90
N GLU A 226 11.03 26.90 -5.07
CA GLU A 226 10.43 28.19 -5.40
C GLU A 226 11.49 29.28 -5.62
N ARG A 227 12.45 29.40 -4.70
CA ARG A 227 13.54 30.38 -4.81
C ARG A 227 14.38 30.16 -6.07
N ALA A 228 14.70 28.88 -6.39
CA ALA A 228 15.43 28.57 -7.60
C ALA A 228 14.63 28.94 -8.87
N ALA A 229 13.33 28.61 -8.90
CA ALA A 229 12.45 28.96 -10.02
C ALA A 229 12.35 30.51 -10.21
N VAL A 230 12.21 31.28 -9.11
CA VAL A 230 12.19 32.76 -9.16
C VAL A 230 13.50 33.30 -9.70
N ALA A 231 14.64 32.79 -9.26
CA ALA A 231 15.96 33.21 -9.75
C ALA A 231 16.13 32.90 -11.24
N LEU A 232 15.75 31.71 -11.70
CA LEU A 232 15.83 31.30 -13.11
C LEU A 232 14.85 32.07 -14.00
N ALA A 233 13.68 32.49 -13.48
CA ALA A 233 12.68 33.25 -14.22
C ALA A 233 13.16 34.66 -14.60
N GLN A 234 14.18 35.18 -13.91
CA GLN A 234 14.85 36.45 -14.27
C GLN A 234 15.69 36.33 -15.55
N ARG A 235 15.83 35.08 -16.10
CA ARG A 235 16.63 34.78 -17.31
C ARG A 235 18.06 35.30 -17.23
N PRO A 236 18.84 34.96 -16.22
CA PRO A 236 20.12 35.57 -15.88
C PRO A 236 21.27 35.07 -16.81
N ALA A 237 21.12 35.23 -18.11
CA ALA A 237 22.16 34.98 -19.13
C ALA A 237 22.11 36.06 -20.20
N GLN A 238 23.18 36.20 -20.97
CA GLN A 238 23.24 37.19 -22.05
C GLN A 238 22.09 36.97 -23.06
N PRO A 239 21.40 38.03 -23.50
CA PRO A 239 20.35 37.92 -24.51
C PRO A 239 20.86 37.23 -25.79
N ALA A 240 20.04 36.38 -26.36
CA ALA A 240 20.38 35.61 -27.58
C ALA A 240 21.58 34.65 -27.44
N HIS A 241 22.13 34.46 -26.25
CA HIS A 241 23.22 33.53 -26.01
C HIS A 241 22.68 32.08 -25.74
N TYR A 242 23.43 31.04 -26.12
CA TYR A 242 23.03 29.66 -25.97
C TYR A 242 22.76 29.25 -24.51
N ALA A 243 23.35 29.94 -23.53
CA ALA A 243 23.08 29.69 -22.11
C ALA A 243 21.61 29.94 -21.70
N GLN A 244 20.87 30.73 -22.52
CA GLN A 244 19.41 30.87 -22.31
C GLN A 244 18.67 29.52 -22.44
N ALA A 245 19.12 28.60 -23.31
CA ALA A 245 18.58 27.28 -23.42
C ALA A 245 18.79 26.46 -22.13
N TRP A 246 19.96 26.60 -21.49
CA TRP A 246 20.20 25.96 -20.19
C TRP A 246 19.23 26.46 -19.11
N ILE A 247 18.97 27.77 -19.09
CA ILE A 247 18.00 28.38 -18.16
C ILE A 247 16.58 27.87 -18.46
N ASP A 248 16.21 27.77 -19.75
CA ASP A 248 14.88 27.30 -20.14
C ASP A 248 14.67 25.83 -19.70
N VAL A 249 15.68 24.97 -19.82
CA VAL A 249 15.60 23.60 -19.30
C VAL A 249 15.51 23.61 -17.77
N ALA A 250 16.36 24.37 -17.08
CA ALA A 250 16.36 24.41 -15.61
C ALA A 250 15.04 24.97 -15.05
N LEU A 251 14.54 26.09 -15.62
CA LEU A 251 13.26 26.68 -15.20
C LEU A 251 12.08 25.76 -15.53
N GLY A 252 12.07 25.16 -16.73
CA GLY A 252 11.04 24.18 -17.09
C GLY A 252 11.02 22.99 -16.13
N THR A 253 12.19 22.46 -15.75
CA THR A 253 12.31 21.40 -14.75
C THR A 253 11.79 21.86 -13.38
N ALA A 254 12.09 23.10 -12.96
CA ALA A 254 11.61 23.64 -11.69
C ALA A 254 10.08 23.83 -11.66
N LEU A 255 9.49 24.27 -12.76
CA LEU A 255 8.04 24.40 -12.87
C LEU A 255 7.34 23.04 -12.87
N TRP A 256 7.92 22.02 -13.54
CA TRP A 256 7.43 20.66 -13.45
C TRP A 256 7.49 20.15 -12.00
N ALA A 257 8.62 20.30 -11.32
CA ALA A 257 8.78 19.88 -9.93
C ALA A 257 7.81 20.57 -8.96
N GLN A 258 7.31 21.77 -9.31
CA GLN A 258 6.26 22.49 -8.60
C GLN A 258 4.83 22.09 -9.01
N GLY A 259 4.65 21.08 -9.86
CA GLY A 259 3.35 20.65 -10.35
C GLY A 259 2.69 21.62 -11.36
N LYS A 260 3.49 22.35 -12.15
CA LYS A 260 3.04 23.28 -13.19
C LYS A 260 3.47 22.82 -14.60
N PRO A 261 3.06 21.61 -15.05
CA PRO A 261 3.55 20.98 -16.28
C PRO A 261 3.21 21.81 -17.53
N ASP A 262 2.06 22.50 -17.56
CA ASP A 262 1.64 23.30 -18.71
C ASP A 262 2.56 24.52 -18.93
N GLN A 263 3.12 25.10 -17.86
CA GLN A 263 4.10 26.17 -17.92
C GLN A 263 5.50 25.64 -18.22
N ALA A 264 5.82 24.45 -17.79
CA ALA A 264 7.10 23.79 -18.00
C ALA A 264 7.32 23.40 -19.48
N ARG A 265 6.32 22.79 -20.11
CA ARG A 265 6.39 22.23 -21.48
C ARG A 265 6.93 23.22 -22.51
N PRO A 266 6.43 24.44 -22.67
CA PRO A 266 6.95 25.38 -23.68
C PRO A 266 8.41 25.79 -23.44
N LEU A 267 8.81 25.93 -22.17
CA LEU A 267 10.20 26.25 -21.81
C LEU A 267 11.14 25.11 -22.14
N LEU A 268 10.79 23.89 -21.72
CA LEU A 268 11.56 22.69 -22.03
C LEU A 268 11.71 22.50 -23.55
N THR A 269 10.62 22.62 -24.31
CA THR A 269 10.66 22.46 -25.77
C THR A 269 11.57 23.49 -26.43
N ARG A 270 11.54 24.75 -25.99
CA ARG A 270 12.42 25.80 -26.48
C ARG A 270 13.88 25.56 -26.10
N GLY A 271 14.10 25.05 -24.87
CA GLY A 271 15.41 24.80 -24.31
C GLY A 271 16.12 23.56 -24.85
N LEU A 272 15.47 22.70 -25.68
CA LEU A 272 16.11 21.47 -26.18
C LEU A 272 17.26 21.74 -27.15
N VAL A 273 17.23 22.86 -27.86
CA VAL A 273 18.17 23.14 -28.95
C VAL A 273 18.74 24.55 -28.87
N ILE A 274 19.94 24.72 -29.38
CA ILE A 274 20.62 26.00 -29.54
C ILE A 274 20.93 26.27 -30.98
N GLY A 275 20.99 27.55 -31.38
CA GLY A 275 21.32 27.96 -32.77
C GLY A 275 20.43 27.26 -33.80
N GLU A 276 21.02 26.76 -34.86
CA GLU A 276 20.35 26.11 -36.00
C GLU A 276 20.10 24.58 -35.73
N GLY A 277 19.58 24.19 -34.56
CA GLY A 277 19.24 22.81 -34.25
C GLY A 277 20.38 21.98 -33.67
N LEU A 278 21.17 22.56 -32.78
CA LEU A 278 22.21 21.84 -32.06
C LEU A 278 21.75 21.42 -30.67
N ASP A 279 21.98 20.15 -30.30
CA ASP A 279 21.80 19.64 -28.95
C ASP A 279 22.95 20.09 -28.04
N HIS A 280 22.68 20.20 -26.74
CA HIS A 280 23.63 20.65 -25.75
C HIS A 280 23.58 19.79 -24.48
N GLN A 281 24.46 20.01 -23.50
CA GLN A 281 24.64 19.17 -22.31
C GLN A 281 23.37 18.93 -21.46
N LEU A 282 22.35 19.78 -21.58
CA LEU A 282 21.09 19.63 -20.83
C LEU A 282 19.92 19.11 -21.69
N THR A 283 20.12 18.88 -23.00
CA THR A 283 19.06 18.41 -23.89
C THR A 283 18.44 17.09 -23.39
N ALA A 284 19.25 16.14 -22.94
CA ALA A 284 18.78 14.88 -22.40
C ALA A 284 17.85 15.06 -21.19
N TRP A 285 18.23 15.92 -20.27
CA TRP A 285 17.40 16.24 -19.09
C TRP A 285 16.09 16.91 -19.47
N GLY A 286 16.10 17.82 -20.43
CA GLY A 286 14.88 18.43 -20.97
C GLY A 286 13.92 17.39 -21.56
N LEU A 287 14.44 16.44 -22.32
CA LEU A 287 13.68 15.31 -22.90
C LEU A 287 13.14 14.36 -21.83
N ILE A 288 13.95 14.05 -20.79
CA ILE A 288 13.50 13.22 -19.66
C ILE A 288 12.30 13.88 -18.97
N VAL A 289 12.37 15.17 -18.66
CA VAL A 289 11.25 15.88 -18.00
C VAL A 289 10.01 15.96 -18.90
N LEU A 290 10.17 16.19 -20.21
CA LEU A 290 9.06 16.13 -21.17
C LEU A 290 8.44 14.73 -21.23
N GLY A 291 9.26 13.68 -21.15
CA GLY A 291 8.79 12.28 -21.05
C GLY A 291 7.99 12.03 -19.78
N ARG A 292 8.43 12.53 -18.63
CA ARG A 292 7.68 12.46 -17.37
C ARG A 292 6.33 13.17 -17.48
N ILE A 293 6.31 14.39 -18.01
CA ILE A 293 5.07 15.14 -18.24
C ILE A 293 4.12 14.35 -19.16
N ALA A 294 4.64 13.68 -20.19
CA ALA A 294 3.83 12.87 -21.09
C ALA A 294 3.27 11.60 -20.41
N LEU A 295 4.07 10.92 -19.58
CA LEU A 295 3.63 9.77 -18.78
C LEU A 295 2.53 10.16 -17.79
N ASP A 296 2.72 11.23 -17.06
CA ASP A 296 1.75 11.73 -16.07
C ASP A 296 0.41 12.15 -16.75
N ALA A 297 0.48 12.61 -18.01
CA ALA A 297 -0.69 12.92 -18.83
C ALA A 297 -1.30 11.70 -19.55
N GLY A 298 -0.81 10.49 -19.33
CA GLY A 298 -1.28 9.26 -19.99
C GLY A 298 -0.89 9.15 -21.48
N GLN A 299 0.02 10.01 -21.97
CA GLN A 299 0.48 10.05 -23.36
C GLN A 299 1.67 9.09 -23.57
N ALA A 300 1.46 7.80 -23.31
CA ALA A 300 2.53 6.80 -23.26
C ALA A 300 3.35 6.70 -24.56
N ALA A 301 2.73 6.77 -25.73
CA ALA A 301 3.45 6.72 -27.02
C ALA A 301 4.40 7.92 -27.22
N GLN A 302 3.97 9.12 -26.77
CA GLN A 302 4.82 10.30 -26.81
C GLN A 302 5.96 10.20 -25.79
N ALA A 303 5.68 9.63 -24.61
CA ALA A 303 6.71 9.37 -23.60
C ALA A 303 7.79 8.42 -24.10
N VAL A 304 7.43 7.36 -24.86
CA VAL A 304 8.40 6.45 -25.51
C VAL A 304 9.33 7.27 -26.43
N THR A 305 8.76 8.14 -27.27
CA THR A 305 9.56 8.98 -28.18
C THR A 305 10.54 9.87 -27.43
N TYR A 306 10.08 10.57 -26.39
CA TYR A 306 10.95 11.43 -25.57
C TYR A 306 12.03 10.61 -24.84
N ALA A 307 11.69 9.43 -24.32
CA ALA A 307 12.63 8.57 -23.63
C ALA A 307 13.75 8.06 -24.56
N GLU A 308 13.39 7.58 -25.76
CA GLU A 308 14.37 7.14 -26.75
C GLU A 308 15.27 8.30 -27.19
N GLU A 309 14.71 9.47 -27.50
CA GLU A 309 15.48 10.65 -27.88
C GLU A 309 16.42 11.12 -26.74
N ALA A 310 15.97 10.98 -25.48
CA ALA A 310 16.82 11.28 -24.33
C ALA A 310 18.04 10.34 -24.25
N THR A 311 17.89 9.04 -24.61
CA THR A 311 19.02 8.12 -24.60
C THR A 311 20.10 8.53 -25.59
N TYR A 312 19.71 9.03 -26.77
CA TYR A 312 20.66 9.49 -27.80
C TYR A 312 21.39 10.75 -27.36
N ALA A 313 20.66 11.76 -26.89
CA ALA A 313 21.24 13.00 -26.40
C ALA A 313 22.16 12.79 -25.17
N ALA A 314 21.79 11.86 -24.26
CA ALA A 314 22.63 11.52 -23.11
C ALA A 314 23.91 10.77 -23.51
N ALA A 315 23.82 9.88 -24.48
CA ALA A 315 24.98 9.17 -25.02
C ALA A 315 25.96 10.12 -25.76
N ASP A 316 25.46 11.10 -26.50
CA ASP A 316 26.29 12.10 -27.18
C ASP A 316 27.14 12.93 -26.19
N GLU A 317 26.61 13.15 -24.97
CA GLU A 317 27.29 13.90 -23.91
C GLU A 317 28.03 13.00 -22.90
N LEU A 318 27.93 11.65 -23.04
CA LEU A 318 28.47 10.67 -22.09
C LEU A 318 28.07 10.98 -20.64
N ASP A 319 26.80 11.38 -20.43
CA ASP A 319 26.25 11.66 -19.11
C ASP A 319 25.66 10.40 -18.48
N PRO A 320 26.35 9.72 -17.54
CA PRO A 320 25.91 8.44 -16.98
C PRO A 320 24.56 8.55 -16.30
N ARG A 321 24.27 9.64 -15.60
CA ARG A 321 23.01 9.82 -14.92
C ARG A 321 21.84 10.02 -15.88
N ALA A 322 22.02 10.87 -16.89
CA ALA A 322 21.00 11.05 -17.91
C ALA A 322 20.74 9.75 -18.69
N ILE A 323 21.80 8.95 -18.98
CA ILE A 323 21.66 7.66 -19.66
C ILE A 323 20.83 6.69 -18.81
N GLU A 324 21.14 6.54 -17.53
CA GLU A 324 20.41 5.67 -16.60
C GLU A 324 18.94 6.07 -16.50
N GLU A 325 18.65 7.35 -16.28
CA GLU A 325 17.28 7.87 -16.19
C GLU A 325 16.49 7.70 -17.50
N ALA A 326 17.15 7.96 -18.65
CA ALA A 326 16.51 7.81 -19.94
C ALA A 326 16.12 6.34 -20.22
N PHE A 327 17.01 5.37 -19.91
CA PHE A 327 16.68 3.95 -20.09
C PHE A 327 15.63 3.44 -19.10
N ALA A 328 15.64 3.90 -17.84
CA ALA A 328 14.57 3.61 -16.91
C ALA A 328 13.22 4.10 -17.46
N MET A 329 13.19 5.33 -18.00
CA MET A 329 11.99 5.90 -18.63
C MET A 329 11.60 5.17 -19.92
N VAL A 330 12.54 4.63 -20.72
CA VAL A 330 12.22 3.80 -21.88
C VAL A 330 11.41 2.57 -21.46
N LEU A 331 11.83 1.89 -20.39
CA LEU A 331 11.11 0.72 -19.86
C LEU A 331 9.72 1.10 -19.34
N GLU A 332 9.64 2.18 -18.52
CA GLU A 332 8.40 2.68 -17.97
C GLU A 332 7.40 3.07 -19.07
N ALA A 333 7.84 3.88 -20.04
CA ALA A 333 6.99 4.34 -21.13
C ALA A 333 6.57 3.20 -22.06
N HIS A 334 7.47 2.28 -22.38
CA HIS A 334 7.19 1.10 -23.21
C HIS A 334 6.10 0.23 -22.55
N ALA A 335 6.22 -0.02 -21.24
CA ALA A 335 5.23 -0.78 -20.50
C ALA A 335 3.88 -0.03 -20.41
N ALA A 336 3.90 1.28 -20.14
CA ALA A 336 2.70 2.12 -20.12
C ALA A 336 1.98 2.18 -21.49
N ALA A 337 2.73 2.09 -22.60
CA ALA A 337 2.19 1.97 -23.95
C ALA A 337 1.64 0.57 -24.29
N GLY A 338 1.67 -0.37 -23.33
CA GLY A 338 1.28 -1.77 -23.54
C GLY A 338 2.32 -2.58 -24.35
N GLY A 339 3.54 -2.06 -24.46
CA GLY A 339 4.65 -2.73 -25.15
C GLY A 339 5.06 -4.00 -24.41
N ARG A 340 5.49 -5.00 -25.18
CA ARG A 340 5.92 -6.31 -24.68
C ARG A 340 7.26 -6.70 -25.24
N GLY A 341 7.96 -7.51 -24.48
CA GLY A 341 9.31 -7.92 -24.83
C GLY A 341 10.32 -6.78 -24.59
N VAL A 342 11.56 -7.04 -24.96
CA VAL A 342 12.68 -6.14 -24.71
C VAL A 342 12.61 -4.94 -25.68
N PRO A 343 12.54 -3.70 -25.17
CA PRO A 343 12.65 -2.51 -26.01
C PRO A 343 13.92 -2.56 -26.88
N PRO A 344 13.85 -2.21 -28.18
CA PRO A 344 15.02 -2.27 -29.07
C PRO A 344 16.23 -1.47 -28.57
N ALA A 345 15.97 -0.30 -27.94
CA ALA A 345 17.02 0.54 -27.39
C ALA A 345 17.78 -0.16 -26.24
N ILE A 346 17.09 -0.84 -25.32
CA ILE A 346 17.73 -1.59 -24.23
C ILE A 346 18.60 -2.71 -24.78
N ARG A 347 18.09 -3.48 -25.74
CA ARG A 347 18.83 -4.59 -26.34
C ARG A 347 20.15 -4.12 -27.01
N GLY A 348 20.10 -3.00 -27.72
CA GLY A 348 21.31 -2.44 -28.35
C GLY A 348 22.29 -1.82 -27.36
N ALA A 349 21.80 -1.29 -26.24
CA ALA A 349 22.61 -0.63 -25.24
C ALA A 349 23.37 -1.59 -24.31
N VAL A 350 22.85 -2.80 -24.07
CA VAL A 350 23.52 -3.82 -23.22
C VAL A 350 24.96 -4.06 -23.71
N ALA A 351 25.16 -4.38 -24.98
CA ALA A 351 26.48 -4.62 -25.53
C ALA A 351 27.40 -3.37 -25.54
N TRP A 352 26.79 -2.19 -25.69
CA TRP A 352 27.51 -0.92 -25.63
C TRP A 352 28.07 -0.62 -24.25
N ALA A 353 27.26 -0.90 -23.20
CA ALA A 353 27.59 -0.58 -21.80
C ALA A 353 28.59 -1.59 -21.16
N GLU A 354 28.73 -2.79 -21.74
CA GLU A 354 29.47 -3.93 -21.16
C GLU A 354 30.86 -3.60 -20.67
N ARG A 355 31.63 -2.84 -21.50
CA ARG A 355 33.03 -2.57 -21.23
C ARG A 355 33.28 -1.43 -20.25
N ASP A 356 32.61 -0.31 -20.45
CA ASP A 356 32.95 0.97 -19.82
C ASP A 356 31.97 1.42 -18.72
N TRP A 357 30.80 0.76 -18.63
CA TRP A 357 29.68 1.20 -17.78
C TRP A 357 29.08 0.06 -16.96
N PRO A 358 29.83 -0.51 -15.98
CA PRO A 358 29.43 -1.75 -15.31
C PRO A 358 28.07 -1.67 -14.59
N VAL A 359 27.75 -0.56 -13.94
CA VAL A 359 26.45 -0.38 -13.26
C VAL A 359 25.32 -0.25 -14.28
N LEU A 360 25.50 0.59 -15.29
CA LEU A 360 24.53 0.76 -16.37
C LEU A 360 24.30 -0.58 -17.12
N HIS A 361 25.36 -1.31 -17.45
CA HIS A 361 25.26 -2.65 -18.05
C HIS A 361 24.41 -3.58 -17.18
N ALA A 362 24.70 -3.67 -15.88
CA ALA A 362 23.96 -4.54 -14.98
C ALA A 362 22.48 -4.16 -14.88
N ARG A 363 22.16 -2.86 -14.86
CA ARG A 363 20.77 -2.36 -14.87
C ARG A 363 20.05 -2.71 -16.19
N LEU A 364 20.69 -2.47 -17.32
CA LEU A 364 20.13 -2.81 -18.63
C LEU A 364 19.87 -4.32 -18.76
N VAL A 365 20.79 -5.14 -18.23
CA VAL A 365 20.63 -6.61 -18.17
C VAL A 365 19.46 -7.00 -17.27
N ALA A 366 19.29 -6.38 -16.10
CA ALA A 366 18.15 -6.63 -15.23
C ALA A 366 16.82 -6.28 -15.93
N MET A 367 16.73 -5.12 -16.58
CA MET A 367 15.57 -4.69 -17.38
C MET A 367 15.29 -5.67 -18.52
N GLN A 368 16.33 -6.11 -19.23
CA GLN A 368 16.21 -7.10 -20.29
C GLN A 368 15.70 -8.44 -19.77
N ALA A 369 16.24 -8.91 -18.64
CA ALA A 369 15.82 -10.16 -18.01
C ALA A 369 14.36 -10.13 -17.55
N GLU A 370 13.90 -9.02 -16.96
CA GLU A 370 12.50 -8.79 -16.63
C GLU A 370 11.60 -8.93 -17.87
N CYS A 371 11.94 -8.24 -18.95
CA CYS A 371 11.17 -8.28 -20.20
C CYS A 371 11.14 -9.68 -20.83
N LEU A 372 12.27 -10.40 -20.83
CA LEU A 372 12.35 -11.77 -21.34
C LEU A 372 11.50 -12.74 -20.52
N ALA A 373 11.58 -12.64 -19.18
CA ALA A 373 10.80 -13.49 -18.28
C ALA A 373 9.31 -13.23 -18.44
N THR A 374 8.90 -11.95 -18.52
CA THR A 374 7.50 -11.55 -18.76
C THR A 374 7.02 -12.04 -20.13
N GLY A 375 7.89 -12.06 -21.14
CA GLY A 375 7.62 -12.58 -22.47
C GLY A 375 7.59 -14.11 -22.59
N GLY A 376 7.86 -14.83 -21.48
CA GLY A 376 7.86 -16.30 -21.43
C GLY A 376 9.20 -16.98 -21.75
N ASP A 377 10.25 -16.22 -22.09
CA ASP A 377 11.58 -16.79 -22.32
C ASP A 377 12.41 -16.85 -21.02
N ALA A 378 12.00 -17.73 -20.12
CA ALA A 378 12.67 -17.96 -18.85
C ALA A 378 14.13 -18.44 -19.00
N ARG A 379 14.48 -19.06 -20.13
CA ARG A 379 15.85 -19.52 -20.39
C ARG A 379 16.76 -18.34 -20.71
N ALA A 380 16.35 -17.48 -21.61
CA ALA A 380 17.11 -16.29 -21.97
C ALA A 380 17.19 -15.30 -20.80
N ALA A 381 16.12 -15.12 -20.04
CA ALA A 381 16.12 -14.30 -18.82
C ALA A 381 17.16 -14.79 -17.79
N ALA A 382 17.22 -16.10 -17.56
CA ALA A 382 18.20 -16.69 -16.64
C ALA A 382 19.64 -16.58 -17.15
N ALA A 383 19.85 -16.62 -18.48
CA ALA A 383 21.15 -16.40 -19.08
C ALA A 383 21.59 -14.94 -18.86
N ALA A 384 20.70 -13.99 -19.14
CA ALA A 384 20.97 -12.57 -18.94
C ALA A 384 21.34 -12.24 -17.48
N LEU A 385 20.57 -12.68 -16.48
CA LEU A 385 20.87 -12.41 -15.07
C LEU A 385 22.26 -12.91 -14.62
N LYS A 386 22.81 -13.94 -15.26
CA LYS A 386 24.17 -14.42 -14.97
C LYS A 386 25.28 -13.47 -15.46
N GLU A 387 24.98 -12.54 -16.36
CA GLU A 387 25.92 -11.54 -16.84
C GLU A 387 26.16 -10.43 -15.81
N ILE A 388 25.28 -10.28 -14.82
CA ILE A 388 25.45 -9.29 -13.75
C ILE A 388 26.61 -9.70 -12.85
N ASP A 389 27.65 -8.84 -12.75
CA ASP A 389 28.77 -9.10 -11.82
C ASP A 389 28.26 -9.09 -10.37
N GLY A 390 28.33 -10.24 -9.71
CA GLY A 390 27.92 -10.39 -8.32
C GLY A 390 28.71 -9.52 -7.32
N ARG A 391 29.82 -8.90 -7.74
CA ARG A 391 30.53 -7.93 -6.90
C ARG A 391 29.74 -6.64 -6.76
N LEU A 392 29.07 -6.18 -7.85
CA LEU A 392 28.22 -4.99 -7.82
C LEU A 392 27.04 -5.16 -6.89
N LEU A 393 26.49 -6.38 -6.78
CA LEU A 393 25.38 -6.69 -5.87
C LEU A 393 25.84 -6.79 -4.39
N ARG A 394 27.14 -6.93 -4.13
CA ARG A 394 27.71 -6.98 -2.78
C ARG A 394 28.42 -5.69 -2.36
N ALA A 395 28.66 -4.80 -3.33
CA ALA A 395 29.26 -3.50 -3.08
C ALA A 395 28.21 -2.59 -2.42
N ASP A 396 28.59 -1.90 -1.41
CA ASP A 396 27.82 -0.98 -0.57
C ASP A 396 26.67 -1.57 0.28
N PRO A 397 26.39 -1.00 1.45
CA PRO A 397 25.36 -1.49 2.35
C PRO A 397 23.98 -1.37 1.65
N GLY A 398 23.36 -2.52 1.44
CA GLY A 398 21.98 -2.60 0.99
C GLY A 398 21.75 -2.79 -0.51
N ARG A 399 22.78 -3.12 -1.27
CA ARG A 399 22.65 -3.46 -2.70
C ARG A 399 22.04 -2.38 -3.62
N GLY A 400 21.75 -1.18 -3.15
CA GLY A 400 21.26 -0.06 -3.93
C GLY A 400 20.04 -0.35 -4.84
N LEU A 401 19.78 0.56 -5.77
CA LEU A 401 18.71 0.39 -6.77
C LEU A 401 18.96 -0.83 -7.67
N LEU A 402 20.20 -1.07 -8.09
CA LEU A 402 20.57 -2.24 -8.91
C LEU A 402 20.20 -3.56 -8.20
N GLY A 403 20.43 -3.66 -6.89
CA GLY A 403 20.07 -4.88 -6.13
C GLY A 403 18.57 -5.12 -6.09
N ALA A 404 17.76 -4.06 -6.00
CA ALA A 404 16.31 -4.15 -6.05
C ALA A 404 15.82 -4.58 -7.44
N GLU A 405 16.37 -3.99 -8.52
CA GLU A 405 16.02 -4.32 -9.89
C GLU A 405 16.43 -5.77 -10.26
N ALA A 406 17.62 -6.21 -9.85
CA ALA A 406 18.06 -7.58 -10.06
C ALA A 406 17.18 -8.60 -9.31
N ALA A 407 16.89 -8.36 -8.03
CA ALA A 407 16.01 -9.22 -7.25
C ALA A 407 14.58 -9.24 -7.81
N TYR A 408 14.09 -8.13 -8.35
CA TYR A 408 12.80 -8.08 -9.03
C TYR A 408 12.80 -8.91 -10.32
N ALA A 409 13.82 -8.79 -11.14
CA ALA A 409 13.95 -9.62 -12.33
C ALA A 409 14.05 -11.12 -11.99
N GLU A 410 14.76 -11.47 -10.91
CA GLU A 410 14.79 -12.85 -10.36
C GLU A 410 13.39 -13.32 -9.92
N ALA A 411 12.60 -12.46 -9.30
CA ALA A 411 11.24 -12.78 -8.89
C ALA A 411 10.35 -13.10 -10.09
N ILE A 412 10.37 -12.24 -11.12
CA ILE A 412 9.63 -12.46 -12.37
C ILE A 412 10.08 -13.75 -13.06
N LEU A 413 11.38 -14.04 -13.06
CA LEU A 413 11.91 -15.30 -13.59
C LEU A 413 11.42 -16.52 -12.79
N GLY A 414 11.37 -16.44 -11.45
CA GLY A 414 10.82 -17.49 -10.59
C GLY A 414 9.39 -17.82 -10.97
N TYR A 415 8.54 -16.81 -11.11
CA TYR A 415 7.15 -16.97 -11.53
C TYR A 415 7.03 -17.52 -12.97
N ALA A 416 7.86 -17.07 -13.90
CA ALA A 416 7.87 -17.58 -15.28
C ALA A 416 8.22 -19.09 -15.34
N ARG A 417 8.91 -19.62 -14.32
CA ARG A 417 9.21 -21.03 -14.14
C ARG A 417 8.17 -21.79 -13.32
N ALA A 418 7.08 -21.13 -12.94
CA ALA A 418 6.08 -21.65 -12.00
C ALA A 418 6.63 -21.99 -10.59
N ASP A 419 7.82 -21.50 -10.23
CA ASP A 419 8.38 -21.60 -8.90
C ASP A 419 7.93 -20.38 -8.06
N VAL A 420 6.69 -20.45 -7.56
CA VAL A 420 6.07 -19.37 -6.79
C VAL A 420 6.87 -19.07 -5.52
N ARG A 421 7.46 -20.09 -4.88
CA ARG A 421 8.23 -19.91 -3.64
C ARG A 421 9.51 -19.10 -3.87
N ALA A 422 10.27 -19.46 -4.91
CA ALA A 422 11.47 -18.70 -5.27
C ALA A 422 11.11 -17.27 -5.72
N GLY A 423 10.04 -17.12 -6.51
CA GLY A 423 9.52 -15.82 -6.92
C GLY A 423 9.13 -14.93 -5.73
N ASP A 424 8.37 -15.45 -4.77
CA ASP A 424 7.95 -14.73 -3.58
C ASP A 424 9.16 -14.31 -2.70
N ALA A 425 10.16 -15.17 -2.55
CA ALA A 425 11.36 -14.86 -1.79
C ALA A 425 12.21 -13.74 -2.43
N ALA A 426 12.41 -13.80 -3.74
CA ALA A 426 13.12 -12.76 -4.47
C ALA A 426 12.35 -11.43 -4.47
N LEU A 427 11.02 -11.48 -4.64
CA LEU A 427 10.16 -10.29 -4.60
C LEU A 427 10.19 -9.63 -3.20
N ALA A 428 10.13 -10.40 -2.13
CA ALA A 428 10.26 -9.88 -0.77
C ALA A 428 11.60 -9.14 -0.57
N THR A 429 12.70 -9.70 -1.08
CA THR A 429 14.01 -9.06 -1.07
C THR A 429 14.01 -7.73 -1.86
N ALA A 430 13.42 -7.73 -3.07
CA ALA A 430 13.32 -6.53 -3.89
C ALA A 430 12.51 -5.41 -3.19
N ILE A 431 11.37 -5.77 -2.59
CA ILE A 431 10.52 -4.83 -1.84
C ILE A 431 11.26 -4.28 -0.62
N GLU A 432 11.95 -5.11 0.14
CA GLU A 432 12.72 -4.69 1.32
C GLU A 432 13.78 -3.65 0.97
N ILE A 433 14.55 -3.89 -0.11
CA ILE A 433 15.56 -2.95 -0.60
C ILE A 433 14.92 -1.64 -1.11
N SER A 434 13.71 -1.70 -1.70
CA SER A 434 13.04 -0.56 -2.31
C SER A 434 12.33 0.34 -1.31
N ARG A 435 11.86 -0.16 -0.16
CA ARG A 435 11.12 0.63 0.84
C ARG A 435 11.82 1.93 1.26
N PRO A 436 13.08 1.94 1.71
CA PRO A 436 13.75 3.18 2.10
C PRO A 436 14.00 4.12 0.92
N ARG A 437 13.96 3.61 -0.32
CA ARG A 437 14.19 4.35 -1.57
C ARG A 437 12.89 4.81 -2.24
N SER A 438 11.73 4.48 -1.65
CA SER A 438 10.43 4.85 -2.22
C SER A 438 10.15 6.34 -1.99
N PRO A 439 10.04 7.15 -3.07
CA PRO A 439 9.67 8.55 -2.94
C PRO A 439 8.30 8.72 -2.28
N ARG A 440 7.33 7.88 -2.62
CA ARG A 440 5.96 7.99 -2.09
C ARG A 440 5.86 7.69 -0.60
N LEU A 441 6.65 6.73 -0.10
CA LEU A 441 6.75 6.48 1.35
C LEU A 441 7.44 7.63 2.06
N PHE A 442 8.49 8.18 1.48
CA PHE A 442 9.16 9.37 2.01
C PHE A 442 8.22 10.57 2.08
N GLN A 443 7.46 10.86 1.01
CA GLN A 443 6.46 11.92 0.95
C GLN A 443 5.41 11.77 2.05
N THR A 444 4.91 10.56 2.22
CA THR A 444 3.91 10.23 3.25
C THR A 444 4.46 10.52 4.65
N THR A 445 5.65 10.04 4.97
CA THR A 445 6.31 10.28 6.27
C THR A 445 6.59 11.78 6.47
N ARG A 446 7.07 12.46 5.45
CA ARG A 446 7.36 13.91 5.50
C ARG A 446 6.12 14.74 5.75
N LEU A 447 4.99 14.40 5.11
CA LEU A 447 3.72 15.07 5.34
C LEU A 447 3.24 14.90 6.80
N VAL A 448 3.34 13.67 7.34
CA VAL A 448 3.02 13.42 8.77
C VAL A 448 3.88 14.30 9.67
N GLU A 449 5.19 14.36 9.44
CA GLU A 449 6.10 15.22 10.21
C GLU A 449 5.68 16.70 10.16
N LEU A 450 5.39 17.23 8.97
CA LEU A 450 4.97 18.62 8.79
C LEU A 450 3.68 18.96 9.55
N VAL A 451 2.73 18.06 9.57
CA VAL A 451 1.45 18.24 10.27
C VAL A 451 1.61 18.09 11.78
N VAL A 452 2.35 17.10 12.26
CA VAL A 452 2.53 16.84 13.71
C VAL A 452 3.42 17.89 14.37
N GLN A 453 4.45 18.37 13.69
CA GLN A 453 5.34 19.41 14.23
C GLN A 453 4.66 20.77 14.37
N GLY A 454 3.46 20.95 13.79
CA GLY A 454 2.64 22.14 13.99
C GLY A 454 3.33 23.44 13.50
N SER A 455 4.21 23.36 12.51
CA SER A 455 4.99 24.50 12.02
C SER A 455 4.16 25.60 11.36
N GLY A 456 2.82 25.42 11.24
CA GLY A 456 1.93 26.35 10.52
C GLY A 456 2.20 26.42 9.01
N ALA A 457 3.09 25.56 8.50
CA ALA A 457 3.47 25.53 7.09
C ALA A 457 2.31 25.13 6.17
N LEU A 458 1.39 24.28 6.68
CA LEU A 458 0.22 23.79 5.94
C LEU A 458 -1.06 24.10 6.69
N SER A 459 -2.07 24.60 5.99
CA SER A 459 -3.44 24.64 6.49
C SER A 459 -4.06 23.24 6.49
N ASP A 460 -5.07 23.01 7.35
CA ASP A 460 -5.80 21.73 7.36
C ASP A 460 -6.36 21.35 5.98
N ARG A 461 -6.75 22.34 5.16
CA ARG A 461 -7.23 22.11 3.79
C ARG A 461 -6.12 21.60 2.87
N GLN A 462 -4.92 22.17 2.95
CA GLN A 462 -3.77 21.72 2.15
C GLN A 462 -3.31 20.34 2.61
N ALA A 463 -3.20 20.15 3.93
CA ALA A 463 -2.81 18.85 4.50
C ALA A 463 -3.77 17.73 4.11
N GLU A 464 -5.10 17.97 4.20
CA GLU A 464 -6.11 17.00 3.78
C GLU A 464 -5.97 16.63 2.30
N ALA A 465 -5.84 17.64 1.42
CA ALA A 465 -5.69 17.40 -0.02
C ALA A 465 -4.42 16.59 -0.33
N LEU A 466 -3.30 16.89 0.34
CA LEU A 466 -2.05 16.15 0.18
C LEU A 466 -2.15 14.71 0.72
N PHE A 467 -2.79 14.49 1.86
CA PHE A 467 -3.04 13.13 2.35
C PHE A 467 -3.93 12.34 1.41
N ALA A 468 -5.02 12.93 0.91
CA ALA A 468 -5.90 12.27 -0.06
C ALA A 468 -5.16 11.88 -1.34
N GLU A 469 -4.23 12.73 -1.83
CA GLU A 469 -3.40 12.44 -3.01
C GLU A 469 -2.36 11.35 -2.72
N LEU A 470 -1.60 11.44 -1.62
CA LEU A 470 -0.50 10.53 -1.29
C LEU A 470 -0.97 9.16 -0.81
N LEU A 471 -2.10 9.09 -0.10
CA LEU A 471 -2.67 7.85 0.43
C LEU A 471 -3.71 7.23 -0.50
N ALA A 472 -4.00 7.86 -1.64
CA ALA A 472 -4.86 7.28 -2.67
C ALA A 472 -4.35 5.87 -3.08
N PRO A 473 -5.26 4.95 -3.41
CA PRO A 473 -4.87 3.67 -4.00
C PRO A 473 -4.04 3.92 -5.27
N PRO A 474 -3.03 3.07 -5.54
CA PRO A 474 -2.28 3.17 -6.78
C PRO A 474 -3.20 3.12 -8.01
N ALA A 475 -2.95 3.98 -8.97
CA ALA A 475 -3.62 3.94 -10.27
C ALA A 475 -3.15 2.74 -11.10
N ASP A 476 -3.93 2.34 -12.09
CA ASP A 476 -3.59 1.23 -12.99
C ASP A 476 -2.22 1.44 -13.67
N GLY A 477 -1.89 2.69 -14.03
CA GLY A 477 -0.62 3.06 -14.65
C GLY A 477 0.61 2.97 -13.74
N ASP A 478 0.43 3.08 -12.41
CA ASP A 478 1.55 3.05 -11.44
C ASP A 478 2.28 1.69 -11.48
N PHE A 479 1.52 0.60 -11.58
CA PHE A 479 2.10 -0.74 -11.70
C PHE A 479 2.80 -0.95 -13.04
N ALA A 480 2.30 -0.37 -14.12
CA ALA A 480 2.94 -0.47 -15.43
C ALA A 480 4.26 0.31 -15.44
N ALA A 481 4.26 1.53 -14.93
CA ALA A 481 5.44 2.38 -14.93
C ALA A 481 6.48 1.94 -13.88
N ARG A 482 6.10 1.89 -12.61
CA ARG A 482 7.01 1.64 -11.48
C ARG A 482 6.51 0.54 -10.54
N PRO A 483 6.48 -0.72 -10.99
CA PRO A 483 5.89 -1.83 -10.24
C PRO A 483 6.53 -2.01 -8.87
N LEU A 484 7.83 -1.95 -8.77
CA LEU A 484 8.57 -2.21 -7.53
C LEU A 484 8.32 -1.14 -6.46
N ASP A 485 8.34 0.15 -6.84
CA ASP A 485 7.98 1.25 -5.92
C ASP A 485 6.53 1.13 -5.46
N THR A 486 5.61 0.85 -6.39
CA THR A 486 4.18 0.68 -6.10
C THR A 486 3.94 -0.50 -5.15
N LEU A 487 4.62 -1.64 -5.38
CA LEU A 487 4.56 -2.82 -4.51
C LEU A 487 5.15 -2.52 -3.12
N ALA A 488 6.24 -1.75 -3.05
CA ALA A 488 6.82 -1.32 -1.77
C ALA A 488 5.84 -0.46 -0.96
N VAL A 489 5.14 0.47 -1.63
CA VAL A 489 4.12 1.34 -0.99
C VAL A 489 2.96 0.53 -0.42
N ILE A 490 2.33 -0.32 -1.24
CA ILE A 490 1.14 -1.08 -0.80
C ILE A 490 1.45 -2.18 0.22
N SER A 491 2.72 -2.60 0.29
CA SER A 491 3.19 -3.62 1.25
C SER A 491 3.79 -3.01 2.52
N SER A 492 3.72 -1.69 2.69
CA SER A 492 4.23 -0.98 3.87
C SER A 492 3.09 -0.60 4.82
N ASP A 493 3.37 -0.61 6.11
CA ASP A 493 2.46 -0.08 7.12
C ASP A 493 2.43 1.46 7.02
N ARG A 494 1.27 2.02 6.73
CA ARG A 494 1.05 3.46 6.62
C ARG A 494 0.01 3.98 7.61
N GLN A 495 -0.29 3.18 8.63
CA GLN A 495 -1.37 3.48 9.56
C GLN A 495 -1.21 4.84 10.24
N ASP A 496 0.01 5.22 10.66
CA ASP A 496 0.25 6.53 11.29
C ASP A 496 -0.14 7.70 10.36
N ALA A 497 0.07 7.55 9.06
CA ALA A 497 -0.32 8.56 8.09
C ALA A 497 -1.85 8.64 7.93
N PHE A 498 -2.53 7.50 7.86
CA PHE A 498 -3.98 7.46 7.79
C PHE A 498 -4.64 7.98 9.07
N GLU A 499 -4.10 7.69 10.26
CA GLU A 499 -4.58 8.24 11.52
C GLU A 499 -4.37 9.77 11.58
N THR A 500 -3.25 10.26 11.07
CA THR A 500 -2.98 11.70 10.97
C THR A 500 -3.94 12.37 9.99
N TRP A 501 -4.18 11.73 8.84
CA TRP A 501 -5.19 12.20 7.88
C TRP A 501 -6.57 12.27 8.51
N LEU A 502 -7.01 11.23 9.21
CA LEU A 502 -8.29 11.19 9.91
C LEU A 502 -8.41 12.34 10.94
N ALA A 503 -7.34 12.62 11.70
CA ALA A 503 -7.32 13.73 12.65
C ALA A 503 -7.47 15.10 11.96
N VAL A 504 -6.81 15.31 10.82
CA VAL A 504 -6.96 16.52 9.99
C VAL A 504 -8.38 16.61 9.41
N ALA A 505 -8.87 15.53 8.83
CA ALA A 505 -10.19 15.45 8.19
C ALA A 505 -11.32 15.70 9.20
N THR A 506 -11.19 15.22 10.46
CA THR A 506 -12.15 15.45 11.52
C THR A 506 -12.32 16.94 11.83
N ARG A 507 -11.25 17.75 11.78
CA ARG A 507 -11.33 19.21 11.95
C ARG A 507 -11.99 19.90 10.76
N ARG A 508 -12.00 19.27 9.59
CA ARG A 508 -12.59 19.79 8.36
C ARG A 508 -14.10 19.58 8.27
N GLY A 509 -14.57 18.42 8.65
CA GLY A 509 -15.98 18.08 8.62
C GLY A 509 -16.28 16.59 8.65
N ALA A 510 -17.55 16.26 8.83
CA ALA A 510 -17.99 14.88 9.02
C ALA A 510 -17.76 14.00 7.78
N ASP A 511 -18.06 14.47 6.58
CA ASP A 511 -17.90 13.68 5.35
C ASP A 511 -16.43 13.36 5.10
N GLN A 512 -15.51 14.33 5.30
CA GLN A 512 -14.08 14.14 5.20
C GLN A 512 -13.55 13.14 6.24
N ALA A 513 -14.00 13.26 7.48
CA ALA A 513 -13.65 12.32 8.55
C ALA A 513 -14.10 10.89 8.21
N PHE A 514 -15.27 10.74 7.60
CA PHE A 514 -15.76 9.43 7.19
C PHE A 514 -14.94 8.82 6.06
N GLU A 515 -14.60 9.60 5.05
CA GLU A 515 -13.80 9.14 3.92
C GLU A 515 -12.39 8.72 4.38
N ALA A 516 -11.73 9.52 5.20
CA ALA A 516 -10.45 9.19 5.80
C ALA A 516 -10.54 7.94 6.70
N GLY A 517 -11.63 7.80 7.49
CA GLY A 517 -11.87 6.64 8.34
C GLY A 517 -12.09 5.34 7.56
N GLU A 518 -12.83 5.38 6.44
CA GLU A 518 -12.98 4.21 5.54
C GLU A 518 -11.64 3.84 4.88
N ALA A 519 -10.86 4.84 4.46
CA ALA A 519 -9.54 4.61 3.88
C ALA A 519 -8.56 3.98 4.89
N LEU A 520 -8.58 4.43 6.16
CA LEU A 520 -7.80 3.84 7.26
C LEU A 520 -8.14 2.36 7.45
N VAL A 521 -9.42 2.03 7.54
CA VAL A 521 -9.89 0.65 7.75
C VAL A 521 -9.50 -0.24 6.57
N ARG A 522 -9.63 0.28 5.36
CA ARG A 522 -9.21 -0.41 4.14
C ARG A 522 -7.71 -0.67 4.14
N ASP A 523 -6.87 0.32 4.41
CA ASP A 523 -5.42 0.17 4.45
C ASP A 523 -4.99 -0.84 5.52
N ARG A 524 -5.60 -0.80 6.71
CA ARG A 524 -5.36 -1.77 7.78
C ARG A 524 -5.57 -3.22 7.33
N TRP A 525 -6.63 -3.48 6.58
CA TRP A 525 -6.89 -4.81 6.07
C TRP A 525 -5.96 -5.17 4.91
N LEU A 526 -5.74 -4.26 3.94
CA LEU A 526 -4.91 -4.50 2.77
C LEU A 526 -3.45 -4.74 3.14
N SER A 527 -2.89 -3.96 4.08
CA SER A 527 -1.50 -4.09 4.53
C SER A 527 -1.19 -5.45 5.16
N ALA A 528 -2.22 -6.12 5.72
CA ALA A 528 -2.11 -7.47 6.23
C ALA A 528 -2.22 -8.57 5.14
N ARG A 529 -2.45 -8.21 3.87
CA ARG A 529 -2.60 -9.15 2.75
C ARG A 529 -1.33 -9.21 1.89
N PRO A 530 -1.06 -10.36 1.23
CA PRO A 530 0.07 -10.46 0.31
C PRO A 530 0.03 -9.37 -0.77
N LEU A 531 1.14 -8.66 -0.92
CA LEU A 531 1.30 -7.54 -1.84
C LEU A 531 0.19 -6.48 -1.69
N GLY A 532 -0.14 -6.11 -0.45
CA GLY A 532 -1.16 -5.09 -0.17
C GLY A 532 -2.53 -5.40 -0.80
N GLY A 533 -2.89 -6.69 -0.88
CA GLY A 533 -4.15 -7.14 -1.48
C GLY A 533 -4.17 -7.23 -3.01
N ARG A 534 -3.08 -6.90 -3.72
CA ARG A 534 -3.04 -6.96 -5.19
C ARG A 534 -3.26 -8.37 -5.74
N ARG A 535 -2.65 -9.39 -5.08
CA ARG A 535 -2.84 -10.80 -5.47
C ARG A 535 -4.32 -11.19 -5.43
N LEU A 536 -5.02 -10.77 -4.38
CA LEU A 536 -6.46 -11.00 -4.23
C LEU A 536 -7.28 -10.23 -5.27
N ALA A 537 -6.92 -8.98 -5.58
CA ALA A 537 -7.62 -8.18 -6.59
C ALA A 537 -7.57 -8.84 -7.98
N ILE A 538 -6.40 -9.34 -8.39
CA ILE A 538 -6.24 -10.09 -9.65
C ILE A 538 -7.04 -11.39 -9.63
N ASP A 539 -6.97 -12.13 -8.52
CA ASP A 539 -7.74 -13.36 -8.38
C ASP A 539 -9.25 -13.13 -8.51
N ARG A 540 -9.76 -12.11 -7.83
CA ARG A 540 -11.18 -11.70 -7.91
C ARG A 540 -11.58 -11.35 -9.35
N LEU A 541 -10.77 -10.56 -10.03
CA LEU A 541 -11.02 -10.15 -11.42
C LEU A 541 -11.07 -11.34 -12.37
N LEU A 542 -10.16 -12.31 -12.20
CA LEU A 542 -10.14 -13.54 -13.02
C LEU A 542 -11.27 -14.50 -12.67
N ALA A 543 -11.69 -14.56 -11.40
CA ALA A 543 -12.78 -15.41 -10.93
C ALA A 543 -14.18 -14.86 -11.23
N ALA A 544 -14.30 -13.54 -11.47
CA ALA A 544 -15.58 -12.88 -11.69
C ALA A 544 -16.27 -13.39 -12.96
N ASP A 545 -17.60 -13.45 -12.89
CA ASP A 545 -18.43 -13.68 -14.06
C ASP A 545 -18.30 -12.49 -15.02
N PRO A 546 -17.88 -12.69 -16.28
CA PRO A 546 -17.71 -11.61 -17.24
C PRO A 546 -18.96 -10.75 -17.44
N ALA A 547 -20.15 -11.35 -17.34
CA ALA A 547 -21.42 -10.65 -17.53
C ALA A 547 -21.76 -9.67 -16.39
N ARG A 548 -21.02 -9.74 -15.27
CA ARG A 548 -21.24 -8.93 -14.06
C ARG A 548 -20.16 -7.87 -13.84
N LEU A 549 -19.16 -7.83 -14.70
CA LEU A 549 -18.09 -6.82 -14.63
C LEU A 549 -18.59 -5.51 -15.24
N ASP A 550 -18.21 -4.40 -14.63
CA ASP A 550 -18.32 -3.10 -15.29
C ASP A 550 -17.37 -3.01 -16.49
N ALA A 551 -17.55 -2.01 -17.33
CA ALA A 551 -16.79 -1.86 -18.57
C ALA A 551 -15.27 -1.77 -18.31
N ALA A 552 -14.83 -1.11 -17.24
CA ALA A 552 -13.43 -0.96 -16.90
C ALA A 552 -12.81 -2.28 -16.40
N ALA A 553 -13.50 -3.00 -15.53
CA ALA A 553 -13.08 -4.31 -15.05
C ALA A 553 -13.08 -5.36 -16.17
N ALA A 554 -14.09 -5.33 -17.06
CA ALA A 554 -14.15 -6.20 -18.24
C ALA A 554 -12.95 -5.94 -19.19
N ALA A 555 -12.61 -4.68 -19.45
CA ALA A 555 -11.45 -4.31 -20.25
C ALA A 555 -10.14 -4.78 -19.62
N ARG A 556 -9.95 -4.59 -18.29
CA ARG A 556 -8.77 -5.09 -17.55
C ARG A 556 -8.68 -6.62 -17.64
N ARG A 557 -9.78 -7.34 -17.42
CA ARG A 557 -9.82 -8.80 -17.52
C ARG A 557 -9.46 -9.27 -18.93
N ALA A 558 -10.02 -8.62 -19.95
CA ALA A 558 -9.71 -8.91 -21.35
C ALA A 558 -8.22 -8.67 -21.67
N ALA A 559 -7.64 -7.59 -21.15
CA ALA A 559 -6.21 -7.29 -21.30
C ALA A 559 -5.33 -8.34 -20.61
N LEU A 560 -5.70 -8.83 -19.42
CA LEU A 560 -4.96 -9.89 -18.73
C LEU A 560 -5.01 -11.22 -19.52
N LEU A 561 -6.15 -11.56 -20.11
CA LEU A 561 -6.38 -12.83 -20.82
C LEU A 561 -5.91 -12.78 -22.29
N GLY A 562 -6.06 -11.66 -22.96
CA GLY A 562 -5.89 -11.51 -24.41
C GLY A 562 -4.51 -11.93 -24.93
N ASN A 563 -3.53 -11.95 -24.07
CA ASN A 563 -2.15 -12.29 -24.37
C ASN A 563 -1.63 -13.55 -23.67
N ARG A 564 -2.53 -14.26 -22.97
CA ARG A 564 -2.21 -15.45 -22.17
C ARG A 564 -3.26 -16.53 -22.43
N ARG A 565 -3.20 -17.11 -23.65
CA ARG A 565 -4.12 -18.15 -24.08
C ARG A 565 -4.15 -19.34 -23.12
N ASP A 566 -3.00 -19.68 -22.54
CA ASP A 566 -2.89 -20.79 -21.58
C ASP A 566 -3.63 -20.48 -20.25
N LEU A 567 -3.61 -19.21 -19.81
CA LEU A 567 -4.40 -18.80 -18.64
C LEU A 567 -5.89 -18.88 -18.94
N ALA A 568 -6.32 -18.39 -20.10
CA ALA A 568 -7.73 -18.48 -20.51
C ALA A 568 -8.19 -19.96 -20.55
N ALA A 569 -7.41 -20.83 -21.18
CA ALA A 569 -7.66 -22.29 -21.22
C ALA A 569 -7.67 -22.92 -19.82
N THR A 570 -6.80 -22.45 -18.90
CA THR A 570 -6.79 -22.91 -17.51
C THR A 570 -8.08 -22.54 -16.78
N LEU A 571 -8.58 -21.29 -16.97
CA LEU A 571 -9.83 -20.82 -16.36
C LEU A 571 -11.05 -21.60 -16.90
N ASP A 572 -11.10 -21.83 -18.22
CA ASP A 572 -12.17 -22.59 -18.84
C ASP A 572 -12.16 -24.05 -18.38
N GLY A 573 -10.99 -24.68 -18.36
CA GLY A 573 -10.81 -26.03 -17.85
C GLY A 573 -11.23 -26.17 -16.38
N PHE A 574 -10.89 -25.18 -15.57
CA PHE A 574 -11.26 -25.12 -14.16
C PHE A 574 -12.78 -25.06 -13.97
N ALA A 575 -13.49 -24.23 -14.75
CA ALA A 575 -14.94 -24.11 -14.70
C ALA A 575 -15.65 -25.44 -15.12
N VAL A 576 -15.16 -26.08 -16.17
CA VAL A 576 -15.71 -27.37 -16.68
C VAL A 576 -15.56 -28.49 -15.66
N VAL A 577 -14.35 -28.67 -15.12
CA VAL A 577 -14.09 -29.77 -14.14
C VAL A 577 -14.88 -29.52 -12.85
N ARG A 578 -14.95 -28.26 -12.38
CA ARG A 578 -15.77 -27.87 -11.23
C ARG A 578 -17.24 -28.25 -11.42
N GLY A 579 -17.78 -27.97 -12.60
CA GLY A 579 -19.19 -28.30 -12.93
C GLY A 579 -19.47 -29.79 -12.84
N ARG A 580 -18.55 -30.65 -13.34
CA ARG A 580 -18.69 -32.12 -13.22
C ARG A 580 -18.62 -32.54 -11.77
N LEU A 581 -17.62 -32.12 -11.01
CA LEU A 581 -17.47 -32.46 -9.59
C LEU A 581 -18.69 -32.02 -8.76
N ALA A 582 -19.26 -30.85 -9.04
CA ALA A 582 -20.47 -30.40 -8.38
C ALA A 582 -21.70 -31.29 -8.69
N ALA A 583 -21.84 -31.71 -9.94
CA ALA A 583 -22.90 -32.65 -10.35
C ALA A 583 -22.74 -34.01 -9.68
N ASP A 584 -21.52 -34.56 -9.65
CA ASP A 584 -21.22 -35.84 -9.00
C ASP A 584 -21.52 -35.79 -7.49
N LEU A 585 -21.17 -34.67 -6.80
CA LEU A 585 -21.48 -34.50 -5.38
C LEU A 585 -22.99 -34.47 -5.13
N LEU A 586 -23.77 -33.80 -5.97
CA LEU A 586 -25.23 -33.77 -5.86
C LEU A 586 -25.87 -35.14 -6.16
N ALA A 587 -25.32 -35.90 -7.12
CA ALA A 587 -25.81 -37.24 -7.48
C ALA A 587 -25.53 -38.28 -6.39
N ALA A 588 -24.40 -38.17 -5.72
CA ALA A 588 -23.97 -39.14 -4.70
C ALA A 588 -24.81 -39.11 -3.41
N LYS A 589 -25.55 -38.04 -3.13
CA LYS A 589 -26.39 -37.73 -1.94
C LYS A 589 -25.83 -38.10 -0.56
N GLN A 590 -25.00 -39.11 -0.43
CA GLN A 590 -24.25 -39.50 0.77
C GLN A 590 -22.89 -40.07 0.34
N PRO A 591 -21.77 -39.36 0.47
CA PRO A 591 -20.48 -40.02 0.40
C PRO A 591 -20.31 -40.93 1.62
N PRO A 592 -19.75 -42.15 1.45
CA PRO A 592 -19.42 -42.99 2.57
C PRO A 592 -18.49 -42.26 3.53
N ALA A 593 -18.72 -42.39 4.82
CA ALA A 593 -17.98 -41.70 5.88
C ALA A 593 -16.45 -41.91 5.79
N ASP A 594 -16.00 -43.00 5.22
CA ASP A 594 -14.60 -43.41 5.04
C ASP A 594 -14.27 -43.75 3.56
N GLY A 595 -15.07 -43.31 2.60
CA GLY A 595 -14.90 -43.57 1.18
C GLY A 595 -14.21 -42.45 0.39
N PRO A 596 -13.77 -42.78 -0.85
CA PRO A 596 -13.22 -41.73 -1.74
C PRO A 596 -14.26 -40.65 -2.00
N LEU A 597 -13.79 -39.41 -2.21
CA LEU A 597 -14.62 -38.30 -2.63
C LEU A 597 -15.52 -38.70 -3.80
N ALA A 598 -16.80 -38.32 -3.78
CA ALA A 598 -17.66 -38.46 -4.93
C ALA A 598 -17.03 -37.69 -6.13
N GLY A 599 -17.11 -38.31 -7.30
CA GLY A 599 -16.38 -37.86 -8.48
C GLY A 599 -15.15 -38.73 -8.76
N SER A 600 -14.69 -38.76 -10.00
CA SER A 600 -13.53 -39.54 -10.38
C SER A 600 -12.26 -38.99 -9.72
N ALA A 601 -11.37 -39.83 -9.23
CA ALA A 601 -10.08 -39.44 -8.69
C ALA A 601 -9.25 -38.62 -9.73
N ASP A 602 -9.48 -38.90 -11.01
CA ASP A 602 -8.87 -38.20 -12.12
C ASP A 602 -9.38 -36.74 -12.24
N ASP A 603 -10.69 -36.47 -12.05
CA ASP A 603 -11.23 -35.11 -12.07
C ASP A 603 -10.76 -34.28 -10.86
N TRP A 604 -10.64 -34.85 -9.68
CA TRP A 604 -10.04 -34.20 -8.52
C TRP A 604 -8.55 -33.89 -8.75
N GLY A 605 -7.79 -34.79 -9.34
CA GLY A 605 -6.41 -34.60 -9.71
C GLY A 605 -6.25 -33.47 -10.74
N LYS A 606 -7.08 -33.45 -11.78
CA LYS A 606 -7.10 -32.37 -12.80
C LYS A 606 -7.48 -31.03 -12.18
N TYR A 607 -8.49 -31.02 -11.31
CA TYR A 607 -8.94 -29.80 -10.63
C TYR A 607 -7.81 -29.18 -9.78
N GLN A 608 -7.10 -30.01 -9.03
CA GLN A 608 -5.95 -29.58 -8.23
C GLN A 608 -4.81 -29.04 -9.12
N ALA A 609 -4.49 -29.73 -10.22
CA ALA A 609 -3.46 -29.29 -11.15
C ALA A 609 -3.79 -27.91 -11.77
N LEU A 610 -5.04 -27.72 -12.20
CA LEU A 610 -5.52 -26.44 -12.73
C LEU A 610 -5.48 -25.32 -11.67
N ALA A 611 -5.85 -25.63 -10.41
CA ALA A 611 -5.75 -24.68 -9.31
C ALA A 611 -4.30 -24.25 -9.05
N THR A 612 -3.36 -25.19 -9.07
CA THR A 612 -1.92 -24.90 -8.91
C THR A 612 -1.40 -24.04 -10.04
N THR A 613 -1.74 -24.37 -11.28
CA THR A 613 -1.36 -23.56 -12.47
C THR A 613 -1.91 -22.16 -12.38
N ARG A 614 -3.18 -22.01 -12.03
CA ARG A 614 -3.81 -20.69 -11.84
C ARG A 614 -3.12 -19.89 -10.74
N THR A 615 -2.76 -20.52 -9.63
CA THR A 615 -2.02 -19.87 -8.54
C THR A 615 -0.70 -19.27 -9.03
N ALA A 616 0.04 -19.99 -9.85
CA ALA A 616 1.29 -19.51 -10.43
C ALA A 616 1.06 -18.29 -11.35
N TYR A 617 0.01 -18.32 -12.21
CA TYR A 617 -0.34 -17.16 -13.03
C TYR A 617 -0.73 -15.94 -12.19
N VAL A 618 -1.56 -16.09 -11.16
CA VAL A 618 -1.97 -14.98 -10.29
C VAL A 618 -0.75 -14.40 -9.57
N ALA A 619 0.18 -15.24 -9.12
CA ALA A 619 1.41 -14.78 -8.49
C ALA A 619 2.27 -13.95 -9.48
N ALA A 620 2.47 -14.46 -10.69
CA ALA A 620 3.21 -13.75 -11.74
C ALA A 620 2.56 -12.40 -12.10
N LEU A 621 1.24 -12.38 -12.32
CA LEU A 621 0.49 -11.16 -12.63
C LEU A 621 0.54 -10.14 -11.49
N SER A 622 0.51 -10.60 -10.24
CA SER A 622 0.52 -9.70 -9.09
C SER A 622 1.87 -9.04 -8.83
N ALA A 623 2.95 -9.64 -9.28
CA ALA A 623 4.28 -9.06 -9.22
C ALA A 623 4.59 -8.20 -10.46
N GLY A 624 3.96 -8.47 -11.60
CA GLY A 624 4.25 -7.85 -12.89
C GLY A 624 3.69 -6.44 -13.07
N ARG A 625 3.86 -5.94 -14.30
CA ARG A 625 3.46 -4.57 -14.72
C ARG A 625 2.00 -4.46 -15.17
N GLU A 626 1.20 -5.48 -14.98
CA GLU A 626 -0.20 -5.48 -15.39
C GLU A 626 -1.00 -4.40 -14.66
N ALA A 627 -1.77 -3.63 -15.43
CA ALA A 627 -2.72 -2.66 -14.88
C ALA A 627 -3.82 -3.40 -14.10
N THR A 628 -3.92 -3.13 -12.80
CA THR A 628 -4.91 -3.77 -11.94
C THR A 628 -5.26 -2.87 -10.77
N ALA A 629 -6.52 -2.43 -10.71
CA ALA A 629 -7.01 -1.69 -9.56
C ALA A 629 -7.22 -2.63 -8.37
N ILE A 630 -6.88 -2.15 -7.19
CA ILE A 630 -7.29 -2.76 -5.93
C ILE A 630 -8.65 -2.14 -5.57
N ASP A 631 -9.74 -2.81 -5.92
CA ASP A 631 -11.11 -2.30 -5.82
C ASP A 631 -11.88 -2.79 -4.59
N PHE A 632 -11.32 -3.71 -3.81
CA PHE A 632 -11.95 -4.24 -2.60
C PHE A 632 -11.08 -3.97 -1.35
N PRO A 633 -11.66 -3.60 -0.21
CA PRO A 633 -13.04 -3.11 -0.03
C PRO A 633 -13.30 -1.83 -0.85
N PRO A 634 -14.54 -1.61 -1.34
CA PRO A 634 -14.85 -0.39 -2.06
C PRO A 634 -14.73 0.83 -1.13
N LEU A 635 -14.39 1.97 -1.72
CA LEU A 635 -14.43 3.28 -1.05
C LEU A 635 -15.48 4.13 -1.77
N LEU A 636 -16.62 4.32 -1.13
CA LEU A 636 -17.68 5.16 -1.64
C LEU A 636 -17.67 6.51 -0.92
N PRO A 637 -17.83 7.63 -1.63
CA PRO A 637 -18.03 8.93 -1.00
C PRO A 637 -19.26 8.94 -0.09
N ALA A 638 -19.22 9.67 1.01
CA ALA A 638 -20.30 9.72 1.98
C ALA A 638 -21.68 10.07 1.36
N PRO A 639 -21.79 11.01 0.40
CA PRO A 639 -23.07 11.27 -0.29
C PRO A 639 -23.60 10.08 -1.11
N GLU A 640 -22.70 9.27 -1.67
CA GLU A 640 -23.06 8.07 -2.43
C GLU A 640 -23.61 6.98 -1.51
N ILE A 641 -22.98 6.78 -0.34
CA ILE A 641 -23.46 5.84 0.67
C ILE A 641 -24.90 6.20 1.06
N ARG A 642 -25.14 7.49 1.41
CA ARG A 642 -26.49 7.96 1.77
C ARG A 642 -27.52 7.74 0.68
N ARG A 643 -27.18 7.99 -0.59
CA ARG A 643 -28.11 7.76 -1.72
C ARG A 643 -28.52 6.30 -1.90
N ARG A 644 -27.64 5.36 -1.53
CA ARG A 644 -27.90 3.91 -1.66
C ARG A 644 -28.71 3.33 -0.51
N LEU A 645 -28.88 4.05 0.60
CA LEU A 645 -29.69 3.58 1.73
C LEU A 645 -31.18 3.51 1.37
N ALA A 646 -31.84 2.44 1.81
CA ALA A 646 -33.29 2.34 1.74
C ALA A 646 -33.96 3.37 2.69
N PRO A 647 -35.25 3.74 2.46
CA PRO A 647 -35.90 4.82 3.21
C PRO A 647 -35.93 4.66 4.74
N LYS A 648 -35.97 3.45 5.24
CA LYS A 648 -36.01 3.14 6.68
C LYS A 648 -34.78 2.35 7.17
N GLN A 649 -33.71 2.42 6.40
CA GLN A 649 -32.43 1.79 6.71
C GLN A 649 -31.50 2.84 7.32
N LEU A 650 -30.81 2.48 8.40
CA LEU A 650 -29.79 3.29 9.03
C LEU A 650 -28.44 2.56 9.06
N ILE A 651 -27.36 3.32 9.00
CA ILE A 651 -26.00 2.85 9.32
C ILE A 651 -25.56 3.51 10.61
N LEU A 652 -25.21 2.72 11.60
CA LEU A 652 -24.53 3.15 12.81
C LEU A 652 -23.07 2.70 12.74
N SER A 653 -22.16 3.65 12.58
CA SER A 653 -20.74 3.37 12.40
C SER A 653 -19.90 3.98 13.51
N PHE A 654 -18.80 3.32 13.84
CA PHE A 654 -17.87 3.71 14.88
C PHE A 654 -16.45 3.74 14.33
N ARG A 655 -15.61 4.65 14.87
CA ARG A 655 -14.18 4.71 14.58
C ARG A 655 -13.38 4.96 15.85
N TRP A 656 -12.55 4.00 16.18
CA TRP A 656 -11.63 4.09 17.30
C TRP A 656 -10.31 4.69 16.81
N THR A 657 -9.90 5.80 17.44
CA THR A 657 -8.66 6.49 17.15
C THR A 657 -7.79 6.56 18.42
N ARG A 658 -6.57 7.03 18.30
CA ARG A 658 -5.70 7.29 19.47
C ARG A 658 -6.30 8.33 20.42
N THR A 659 -7.13 9.22 19.94
CA THR A 659 -7.71 10.34 20.71
C THR A 659 -9.07 10.01 21.30
N GLY A 660 -9.75 8.94 20.86
CA GLY A 660 -11.06 8.58 21.35
C GLY A 660 -11.86 7.74 20.34
N LEU A 661 -13.16 7.67 20.59
CA LEU A 661 -14.14 6.96 19.77
C LEU A 661 -15.12 7.96 19.18
N THR A 662 -15.24 7.96 17.87
CA THR A 662 -16.25 8.74 17.14
C THR A 662 -17.34 7.80 16.66
N ALA A 663 -18.60 8.21 16.79
CA ALA A 663 -19.75 7.52 16.27
C ALA A 663 -20.49 8.35 15.22
N ALA A 664 -21.15 7.68 14.29
CA ALA A 664 -21.99 8.30 13.29
C ALA A 664 -23.23 7.47 13.01
N LEU A 665 -24.36 8.16 12.86
CA LEU A 665 -25.62 7.59 12.39
C LEU A 665 -26.03 8.25 11.08
N GLU A 666 -26.28 7.46 10.08
CA GLU A 666 -26.66 7.93 8.75
C GLU A 666 -27.94 7.28 8.24
N SER A 667 -28.76 8.10 7.65
CA SER A 667 -29.93 7.71 6.84
C SER A 667 -29.76 8.27 5.43
N ARG A 668 -30.71 7.98 4.56
CA ARG A 668 -30.75 8.53 3.19
C ARG A 668 -30.67 10.07 3.18
N ASP A 669 -31.33 10.74 4.12
CA ASP A 669 -31.54 12.18 4.11
C ASP A 669 -30.81 12.94 5.22
N ARG A 670 -30.37 12.25 6.27
CA ARG A 670 -29.81 12.85 7.47
C ARG A 670 -28.56 12.08 7.94
N HIS A 671 -27.67 12.80 8.59
CA HIS A 671 -26.56 12.21 9.30
C HIS A 671 -26.31 12.97 10.62
N ALA A 672 -25.77 12.25 11.58
CA ALA A 672 -25.32 12.80 12.86
C ALA A 672 -23.98 12.18 13.23
N THR A 673 -23.08 12.97 13.80
CA THR A 673 -21.79 12.52 14.29
C THR A 673 -21.58 13.03 15.70
N TRP A 674 -20.97 12.23 16.54
CA TRP A 674 -20.65 12.63 17.90
C TRP A 674 -19.39 11.90 18.42
N GLU A 675 -18.74 12.50 19.38
CA GLU A 675 -17.66 11.89 20.14
C GLU A 675 -18.22 11.13 21.34
N VAL A 676 -17.79 9.90 21.53
CA VAL A 676 -18.15 9.06 22.67
C VAL A 676 -17.24 9.40 23.84
N ARG A 677 -17.69 10.24 24.76
CA ARG A 677 -16.86 10.77 25.85
C ARG A 677 -16.32 9.71 26.80
N GLN A 678 -17.10 8.66 27.05
CA GLN A 678 -16.72 7.57 27.95
C GLN A 678 -16.03 6.40 27.24
N ALA A 679 -15.41 6.62 26.09
CA ALA A 679 -14.78 5.57 25.28
C ALA A 679 -13.81 4.69 26.09
N ALA A 680 -13.04 5.27 27.00
CA ALA A 680 -12.11 4.54 27.87
C ALA A 680 -12.77 3.51 28.80
N GLY A 681 -14.06 3.68 29.10
CA GLY A 681 -14.84 2.75 29.94
C GLY A 681 -15.45 1.58 29.16
N ILE A 682 -15.57 1.69 27.84
CA ILE A 682 -16.21 0.65 26.99
C ILE A 682 -15.56 -0.73 27.16
N PRO A 683 -14.23 -0.88 27.18
CA PRO A 683 -13.60 -2.18 27.41
C PRO A 683 -14.04 -2.87 28.69
N VAL A 684 -14.19 -2.10 29.77
CA VAL A 684 -14.61 -2.61 31.07
C VAL A 684 -16.08 -3.07 31.01
N GLU A 685 -16.94 -2.28 30.38
CA GLU A 685 -18.37 -2.61 30.28
C GLU A 685 -18.61 -3.80 29.32
N VAL A 686 -17.85 -3.91 28.23
CA VAL A 686 -17.87 -5.10 27.35
C VAL A 686 -17.45 -6.36 28.14
N ALA A 687 -16.43 -6.28 28.99
CA ALA A 687 -16.03 -7.37 29.86
C ALA A 687 -17.11 -7.72 30.88
N GLN A 688 -17.81 -6.73 31.46
CA GLN A 688 -18.90 -6.93 32.39
C GLN A 688 -20.11 -7.57 31.70
N LEU A 689 -20.45 -7.13 30.49
CA LEU A 689 -21.49 -7.77 29.68
C LEU A 689 -21.15 -9.23 29.38
N ALA A 690 -19.92 -9.51 28.96
CA ALA A 690 -19.46 -10.87 28.73
C ALA A 690 -19.56 -11.73 29.99
N LYS A 691 -19.19 -11.20 31.15
CA LYS A 691 -19.31 -11.88 32.42
C LYS A 691 -20.77 -12.19 32.78
N SER A 692 -21.66 -11.23 32.62
CA SER A 692 -23.11 -11.39 32.91
C SER A 692 -23.79 -12.38 31.95
N LEU A 693 -23.26 -12.55 30.75
CA LEU A 693 -23.65 -13.59 29.79
C LEU A 693 -22.95 -14.94 30.01
N CYS A 694 -22.26 -15.14 31.12
CA CYS A 694 -21.54 -16.37 31.46
C CYS A 694 -20.42 -16.78 30.43
N LEU A 695 -19.75 -15.79 29.84
CA LEU A 695 -18.75 -16.01 28.79
C LEU A 695 -17.30 -15.99 29.31
N PHE A 696 -17.08 -15.65 30.56
CA PHE A 696 -15.74 -15.41 31.12
C PHE A 696 -14.86 -16.66 31.14
N ASP A 697 -15.46 -17.85 31.29
CA ASP A 697 -14.76 -19.13 31.16
C ASP A 697 -15.42 -19.92 30.02
N PRO A 698 -14.80 -20.00 28.83
CA PRO A 698 -15.38 -20.65 27.67
C PRO A 698 -15.54 -22.16 27.82
N ASP A 699 -14.81 -22.79 28.74
CA ASP A 699 -14.79 -24.24 28.96
C ASP A 699 -15.65 -24.67 30.17
N ALA A 700 -16.07 -23.74 31.04
CA ALA A 700 -16.90 -24.07 32.21
C ALA A 700 -18.34 -24.42 31.84
N ALA A 701 -18.89 -25.40 32.58
CA ALA A 701 -20.30 -25.70 32.48
C ALA A 701 -21.15 -24.59 33.13
N ILE A 702 -22.23 -24.20 32.48
CA ILE A 702 -23.15 -23.14 32.91
C ILE A 702 -24.44 -23.80 33.44
N SER A 703 -24.77 -23.55 34.71
CA SER A 703 -26.07 -23.95 35.26
C SER A 703 -27.21 -23.06 34.71
N THR A 704 -28.35 -23.64 34.42
CA THR A 704 -29.56 -22.90 33.99
C THR A 704 -29.95 -21.83 35.00
N ASP A 705 -29.71 -22.04 36.30
CA ASP A 705 -29.95 -21.04 37.32
C ASP A 705 -29.11 -19.77 37.16
N LYS A 706 -27.88 -19.89 36.64
CA LYS A 706 -27.03 -18.75 36.30
C LYS A 706 -27.53 -17.97 35.09
N LEU A 707 -28.14 -18.64 34.14
CA LEU A 707 -28.76 -18.00 32.98
C LEU A 707 -30.07 -17.30 33.31
N ALA A 708 -30.71 -17.58 34.46
CA ALA A 708 -31.88 -16.87 34.92
C ALA A 708 -31.60 -15.40 35.38
N ALA A 709 -30.32 -15.08 35.61
CA ALA A 709 -29.91 -13.73 36.00
C ALA A 709 -30.04 -12.71 34.85
N SER A 710 -30.66 -11.58 35.12
CA SER A 710 -30.90 -10.50 34.15
C SER A 710 -29.80 -9.42 34.09
N GLY A 711 -28.70 -9.58 34.83
CA GLY A 711 -27.62 -8.58 34.96
C GLY A 711 -26.97 -8.12 33.61
N TRP A 712 -27.12 -8.90 32.56
CA TRP A 712 -26.70 -8.50 31.22
C TRP A 712 -27.48 -7.29 30.67
N ARG A 713 -28.75 -7.08 31.17
CA ARG A 713 -29.56 -5.92 30.76
C ARG A 713 -28.99 -4.61 31.30
N ASP A 714 -28.45 -4.64 32.51
CA ASP A 714 -27.84 -3.46 33.15
C ASP A 714 -26.57 -3.05 32.37
N SER A 715 -25.73 -4.05 32.02
CA SER A 715 -24.54 -3.81 31.21
C SER A 715 -24.86 -3.34 29.78
N ALA A 716 -25.89 -3.90 29.16
CA ALA A 716 -26.35 -3.45 27.84
C ALA A 716 -26.89 -2.01 27.88
N ALA A 717 -27.66 -1.66 28.93
CA ALA A 717 -28.15 -0.30 29.13
C ALA A 717 -27.03 0.69 29.44
N GLN A 718 -26.00 0.25 30.18
CA GLN A 718 -24.81 1.08 30.41
C GLN A 718 -24.04 1.33 29.13
N LEU A 719 -23.82 0.32 28.31
CA LEU A 719 -23.17 0.48 26.96
C LEU A 719 -23.98 1.42 26.08
N GLU A 720 -25.31 1.30 26.04
CA GLU A 720 -26.16 2.20 25.28
C GLU A 720 -25.98 3.66 25.76
N ARG A 721 -26.06 3.92 27.06
CA ARG A 721 -25.82 5.25 27.62
C ARG A 721 -24.45 5.79 27.22
N MET A 722 -23.38 5.00 27.37
CA MET A 722 -22.03 5.43 27.04
C MET A 722 -21.89 5.78 25.54
N LEU A 723 -22.53 5.01 24.68
CA LEU A 723 -22.43 5.20 23.22
C LEU A 723 -23.24 6.40 22.73
N PHE A 724 -24.39 6.72 23.38
CA PHE A 724 -25.35 7.71 22.88
C PHE A 724 -25.52 8.96 23.76
N GLU A 725 -24.92 9.04 24.96
CA GLU A 725 -25.09 10.10 25.95
C GLU A 725 -25.08 11.54 25.40
N ASN A 726 -24.24 11.79 24.38
CA ASN A 726 -24.10 13.14 23.81
C ASN A 726 -24.62 13.26 22.37
N SER A 727 -25.33 12.25 21.90
CA SER A 727 -25.61 12.14 20.46
C SER A 727 -26.79 12.99 20.01
N ARG A 728 -27.74 13.39 20.87
CA ARG A 728 -29.07 13.88 20.49
C ARG A 728 -29.79 12.93 19.50
N VAL A 729 -29.31 11.70 19.38
CA VAL A 729 -29.86 10.67 18.50
C VAL A 729 -30.73 9.77 19.36
N THR A 730 -31.95 9.55 18.92
CA THR A 730 -32.81 8.48 19.42
C THR A 730 -32.99 7.48 18.31
N LEU A 731 -32.78 6.21 18.60
CA LEU A 731 -33.14 5.11 17.70
C LEU A 731 -34.65 4.93 17.78
N ALA A 732 -35.38 5.91 17.19
CA ALA A 732 -36.82 6.04 17.34
C ALA A 732 -37.58 5.03 16.48
N GLU A 733 -38.93 5.05 16.62
CA GLU A 733 -39.87 4.26 15.83
C GLU A 733 -39.71 4.49 14.32
N GLY A 734 -39.95 3.46 13.52
CA GLY A 734 -39.97 3.56 12.05
C GLY A 734 -38.72 3.12 11.33
N ILE A 735 -37.77 2.47 12.01
CA ILE A 735 -36.58 1.84 11.40
C ILE A 735 -36.93 0.39 11.06
N ASP A 736 -36.67 -0.02 9.81
CA ASP A 736 -36.85 -1.40 9.38
C ASP A 736 -35.54 -2.21 9.54
N GLU A 737 -34.37 -1.56 9.30
CA GLU A 737 -33.08 -2.19 9.42
C GLU A 737 -32.00 -1.24 9.94
N LEU A 738 -31.18 -1.74 10.86
CA LEU A 738 -30.00 -1.09 11.38
C LEU A 738 -28.75 -1.88 10.97
N VAL A 739 -27.88 -1.24 10.22
CA VAL A 739 -26.58 -1.80 9.83
C VAL A 739 -25.52 -1.26 10.77
N ILE A 740 -24.86 -2.14 11.52
CA ILE A 740 -23.79 -1.78 12.43
C ILE A 740 -22.45 -1.93 11.72
N VAL A 741 -21.63 -0.88 11.79
CA VAL A 741 -20.23 -0.90 11.36
C VAL A 741 -19.34 -0.67 12.58
N PRO A 742 -19.01 -1.74 13.31
CA PRO A 742 -18.25 -1.63 14.56
C PRO A 742 -16.77 -1.38 14.29
N ASP A 743 -16.06 -0.89 15.32
CA ASP A 743 -14.60 -0.82 15.32
C ASP A 743 -14.08 -1.15 16.73
N GLY A 744 -12.89 -1.73 16.80
CA GLY A 744 -12.26 -2.08 18.06
C GLY A 744 -13.12 -3.00 18.93
N TRP A 745 -13.24 -2.67 20.20
CA TRP A 745 -14.02 -3.41 21.19
C TRP A 745 -15.50 -3.61 20.82
N LEU A 746 -16.05 -2.76 19.96
CA LEU A 746 -17.46 -2.83 19.58
C LEU A 746 -17.80 -4.03 18.69
N TRP A 747 -16.82 -4.70 18.12
CA TRP A 747 -17.01 -5.99 17.45
C TRP A 747 -17.51 -7.08 18.38
N TYR A 748 -17.20 -6.96 19.66
CA TYR A 748 -17.65 -7.93 20.68
C TYR A 748 -19.04 -7.61 21.25
N VAL A 749 -19.61 -6.45 20.94
CA VAL A 749 -20.93 -6.02 21.46
C VAL A 749 -22.04 -6.57 20.56
N PRO A 750 -22.97 -7.37 21.11
CA PRO A 750 -24.21 -7.71 20.40
C PRO A 750 -25.19 -6.54 20.50
N PHE A 751 -25.20 -5.68 19.49
CA PHE A 751 -26.04 -4.48 19.45
C PHE A 751 -27.53 -4.81 19.53
N GLU A 752 -27.93 -5.99 19.14
CA GLU A 752 -29.27 -6.54 19.27
C GLU A 752 -29.83 -6.47 20.69
N LEU A 753 -28.95 -6.47 21.70
CA LEU A 753 -29.28 -6.43 23.11
C LEU A 753 -29.41 -5.02 23.69
N LEU A 754 -29.03 -3.98 22.96
CA LEU A 754 -29.11 -2.62 23.47
C LEU A 754 -30.58 -2.19 23.62
N PRO A 755 -30.99 -1.56 24.73
CA PRO A 755 -32.35 -1.02 24.89
C PRO A 755 -32.54 0.19 23.99
N ILE A 756 -33.77 0.44 23.57
CA ILE A 756 -34.12 1.55 22.67
C ILE A 756 -34.28 2.86 23.44
N THR A 757 -34.66 2.80 24.70
CA THR A 757 -34.80 3.94 25.63
C THR A 757 -34.19 3.63 26.97
N SER A 758 -33.33 4.53 27.45
CA SER A 758 -32.65 4.41 28.76
C SER A 758 -33.49 4.77 29.97
N ASP A 759 -34.76 5.16 29.79
CA ASP A 759 -35.56 5.79 30.86
C ASP A 759 -36.21 4.80 31.83
N GLU A 760 -36.24 3.53 31.53
CA GLU A 760 -36.70 2.47 32.40
C GLU A 760 -35.54 1.59 32.86
N ALA A 761 -35.35 1.43 34.15
CA ALA A 761 -34.32 0.60 34.77
C ALA A 761 -34.27 -0.83 34.14
N GLY A 762 -33.51 -1.00 33.08
CA GLY A 762 -33.18 -2.29 32.45
C GLY A 762 -34.29 -3.08 31.78
N GLY A 763 -35.54 -2.57 31.73
CA GLY A 763 -36.74 -3.31 31.30
C GLY A 763 -37.29 -2.99 29.91
N GLY A 764 -36.70 -2.05 29.16
CA GLY A 764 -37.21 -1.61 27.85
C GLY A 764 -37.06 -2.65 26.74
N PRO A 765 -37.78 -2.45 25.60
CA PRO A 765 -37.62 -3.28 24.41
C PRO A 765 -36.21 -3.16 23.84
N LEU A 766 -35.68 -4.28 23.33
CA LEU A 766 -34.35 -4.35 22.73
C LEU A 766 -34.39 -3.92 21.27
N LEU A 767 -33.25 -3.54 20.71
CA LEU A 767 -33.12 -3.20 19.28
C LEU A 767 -33.63 -4.33 18.36
N ARG A 768 -33.34 -5.59 18.70
CA ARG A 768 -33.85 -6.73 17.92
C ARG A 768 -35.40 -6.78 17.84
N ASP A 769 -36.10 -6.27 18.86
CA ASP A 769 -37.55 -6.32 18.92
C ASP A 769 -38.17 -5.27 17.97
N ARG A 770 -37.40 -4.25 17.62
CA ARG A 770 -37.89 -3.10 16.82
C ARG A 770 -37.42 -3.14 15.36
N CYS A 771 -36.18 -3.52 15.09
CA CYS A 771 -35.64 -3.53 13.75
C CYS A 771 -34.80 -4.79 13.50
N ARG A 772 -34.53 -5.09 12.24
CA ARG A 772 -33.52 -6.06 11.84
C ARG A 772 -32.14 -5.48 12.07
N VAL A 773 -31.24 -6.27 12.60
CA VAL A 773 -29.83 -5.87 12.81
C VAL A 773 -28.93 -6.77 11.96
N ARG A 774 -27.99 -6.16 11.23
CA ARG A 774 -26.90 -6.84 10.59
C ARG A 774 -25.61 -6.03 10.70
N TYR A 775 -24.50 -6.66 10.37
CA TYR A 775 -23.18 -6.06 10.50
C TYR A 775 -22.51 -5.93 9.14
N ALA A 776 -21.67 -4.92 9.00
CA ALA A 776 -20.78 -4.74 7.87
C ALA A 776 -19.41 -4.24 8.35
N PRO A 777 -18.33 -4.69 7.74
CA PRO A 777 -16.99 -4.27 8.18
C PRO A 777 -16.63 -2.83 7.77
N THR A 778 -17.31 -2.29 6.75
CA THR A 778 -17.17 -0.90 6.31
C THR A 778 -18.52 -0.31 5.90
N ARG A 779 -18.65 1.01 5.92
CA ARG A 779 -19.87 1.70 5.48
C ARG A 779 -20.15 1.48 3.99
N SER A 780 -19.09 1.46 3.19
CA SER A 780 -19.19 1.18 1.76
C SER A 780 -19.75 -0.22 1.50
N LEU A 781 -19.34 -1.23 2.28
CA LEU A 781 -19.87 -2.60 2.19
C LEU A 781 -21.28 -2.72 2.76
N ALA A 782 -21.68 -1.85 3.69
CA ALA A 782 -23.05 -1.82 4.20
C ALA A 782 -24.09 -1.54 3.13
N VAL A 783 -23.72 -0.79 2.09
CA VAL A 783 -24.58 -0.41 0.96
C VAL A 783 -24.12 -1.00 -0.38
N ALA A 784 -23.04 -1.79 -0.39
CA ALA A 784 -22.55 -2.37 -1.63
C ALA A 784 -23.53 -3.43 -2.13
N ALA A 785 -23.96 -3.24 -3.38
CA ALA A 785 -24.77 -4.20 -4.08
C ALA A 785 -23.91 -5.35 -4.60
N ILE A 786 -23.52 -6.29 -3.74
CA ILE A 786 -22.98 -7.57 -4.20
C ILE A 786 -24.19 -8.41 -4.68
N PRO A 787 -24.27 -8.77 -5.96
CA PRO A 787 -25.40 -9.56 -6.43
C PRO A 787 -25.51 -10.86 -5.64
N ARG A 788 -26.67 -11.13 -5.05
CA ARG A 788 -26.91 -12.41 -4.36
C ARG A 788 -26.83 -13.53 -5.38
N LEU A 789 -25.91 -14.46 -5.16
CA LEU A 789 -25.80 -15.67 -5.96
C LEU A 789 -26.87 -16.65 -5.45
N VAL A 790 -27.83 -17.00 -6.31
CA VAL A 790 -28.71 -18.14 -6.07
C VAL A 790 -27.84 -19.39 -6.19
N ALA A 791 -27.76 -20.18 -5.13
CA ALA A 791 -26.99 -21.41 -5.15
C ALA A 791 -27.62 -22.39 -6.16
N SER A 792 -26.88 -22.67 -7.25
CA SER A 792 -27.26 -23.67 -8.25
C SER A 792 -26.52 -24.99 -8.06
N GLY A 793 -25.40 -24.96 -7.34
CA GLY A 793 -24.56 -26.11 -7.01
C GLY A 793 -24.77 -26.63 -5.58
N PRO A 794 -23.91 -27.55 -5.13
CA PRO A 794 -24.04 -28.18 -3.83
C PRO A 794 -23.74 -27.19 -2.67
N ILE A 795 -24.41 -27.41 -1.54
CA ILE A 795 -24.17 -26.75 -0.26
C ILE A 795 -23.44 -27.77 0.64
N GLY A 796 -22.19 -27.48 1.01
CA GLY A 796 -21.39 -28.33 1.86
C GLY A 796 -21.73 -28.16 3.34
N ILE A 797 -22.09 -29.26 4.01
CA ILE A 797 -22.38 -29.29 5.44
C ILE A 797 -21.31 -30.12 6.16
N HIS A 798 -20.66 -29.52 7.14
CA HIS A 798 -19.79 -30.23 8.06
C HIS A 798 -20.30 -30.08 9.49
N VAL A 799 -20.39 -31.21 10.20
CA VAL A 799 -20.76 -31.28 11.61
C VAL A 799 -19.62 -31.93 12.39
N GLY A 800 -19.08 -31.17 13.33
CA GLY A 800 -17.95 -31.60 14.14
C GLY A 800 -18.17 -31.41 15.65
N ARG A 801 -17.13 -30.99 16.37
CA ARG A 801 -17.08 -30.86 17.83
C ARG A 801 -18.02 -29.80 18.41
N LEU A 802 -18.59 -28.93 17.59
CA LEU A 802 -19.59 -27.95 18.05
C LEU A 802 -20.88 -28.65 18.49
N THR A 803 -21.19 -29.80 17.91
CA THR A 803 -22.28 -30.69 18.34
C THR A 803 -21.75 -31.61 19.44
N ARG A 804 -22.19 -31.39 20.66
CA ARG A 804 -21.81 -32.21 21.80
C ARG A 804 -22.55 -33.56 21.73
N GLY A 805 -21.83 -34.68 21.90
CA GLY A 805 -22.42 -36.02 22.00
C GLY A 805 -21.58 -37.10 21.34
N PRO A 806 -22.03 -38.37 21.45
CA PRO A 806 -21.39 -39.47 20.76
C PRO A 806 -21.50 -39.33 19.24
N LYS A 807 -20.68 -40.10 18.48
CA LYS A 807 -20.67 -40.08 17.00
C LYS A 807 -22.07 -40.22 16.38
N ALA A 808 -22.99 -40.95 17.03
CA ALA A 808 -24.36 -41.12 16.57
C ALA A 808 -25.12 -39.77 16.52
N VAL A 809 -24.92 -38.87 17.49
CA VAL A 809 -25.55 -37.54 17.53
C VAL A 809 -25.01 -36.66 16.44
N VAL A 810 -23.70 -36.74 16.16
CA VAL A 810 -23.07 -36.01 15.06
C VAL A 810 -23.64 -36.47 13.72
N ALA A 811 -23.78 -37.76 13.51
CA ALA A 811 -24.38 -38.36 12.31
C ALA A 811 -25.86 -37.95 12.16
N GLU A 812 -26.67 -38.11 13.21
CA GLU A 812 -28.06 -37.63 13.24
C GLU A 812 -28.20 -36.15 12.88
N THR A 813 -27.32 -35.32 13.43
CA THR A 813 -27.32 -33.89 13.15
C THR A 813 -26.98 -33.59 11.69
N LEU A 814 -25.98 -34.29 11.13
CA LEU A 814 -25.61 -34.19 9.72
C LEU A 814 -26.75 -34.59 8.80
N ASP A 815 -27.37 -35.76 9.08
CA ASP A 815 -28.51 -36.28 8.32
C ASP A 815 -29.69 -35.29 8.35
N ARG A 816 -29.98 -34.71 9.50
CA ARG A 816 -31.06 -33.74 9.66
C ARG A 816 -30.80 -32.45 8.86
N LEU A 817 -29.57 -31.92 8.87
CA LEU A 817 -29.21 -30.73 8.08
C LEU A 817 -29.23 -31.03 6.58
N THR A 818 -28.69 -32.17 6.15
CA THR A 818 -28.65 -32.54 4.73
C THR A 818 -30.03 -32.87 4.15
N GLN A 819 -30.95 -33.42 4.96
CA GLN A 819 -32.35 -33.65 4.56
C GLN A 819 -33.21 -32.40 4.60
N GLY A 820 -32.91 -31.50 5.54
CA GLY A 820 -33.67 -30.25 5.74
C GLY A 820 -33.29 -29.07 4.82
N ILE A 821 -32.18 -29.17 4.13
CA ILE A 821 -31.66 -28.11 3.26
C ILE A 821 -31.55 -28.65 1.83
N ASP A 822 -32.18 -27.98 0.87
CA ASP A 822 -32.09 -28.36 -0.54
C ASP A 822 -30.63 -28.30 -1.05
N ARG A 823 -30.22 -29.32 -1.85
CA ARG A 823 -28.85 -29.46 -2.37
C ARG A 823 -27.74 -29.55 -1.32
N ALA A 824 -28.10 -29.77 -0.07
CA ALA A 824 -27.09 -30.00 0.94
C ALA A 824 -26.46 -31.40 0.78
N VAL A 825 -25.16 -31.42 0.89
CA VAL A 825 -24.38 -32.67 0.90
C VAL A 825 -23.33 -32.59 2.01
N PRO A 826 -22.92 -33.74 2.59
CA PRO A 826 -21.81 -33.71 3.52
C PRO A 826 -20.56 -33.12 2.88
N LEU A 827 -19.90 -32.20 3.59
CA LEU A 827 -18.62 -31.64 3.15
C LEU A 827 -17.54 -32.73 3.35
N PRO A 828 -16.93 -33.21 2.28
CA PRO A 828 -15.88 -34.20 2.40
C PRO A 828 -14.61 -33.59 3.01
N VAL A 829 -13.93 -34.36 3.83
CA VAL A 829 -12.65 -34.00 4.48
C VAL A 829 -11.55 -34.85 3.83
N PRO A 830 -10.94 -34.37 2.72
CA PRO A 830 -9.97 -35.17 2.00
C PRO A 830 -8.58 -35.06 2.58
N ASP A 831 -7.79 -36.10 2.46
CA ASP A 831 -6.34 -36.03 2.61
C ASP A 831 -5.68 -35.33 1.40
N LYS A 832 -6.26 -35.49 0.23
CA LYS A 832 -5.91 -34.87 -1.07
C LYS A 832 -7.16 -34.80 -1.96
N PRO A 833 -7.44 -33.75 -2.68
CA PRO A 833 -6.74 -32.47 -2.74
C PRO A 833 -6.93 -31.62 -1.46
N PRO A 834 -6.19 -30.49 -1.28
CA PRO A 834 -6.35 -29.63 -0.12
C PRO A 834 -7.80 -29.21 0.11
N ALA A 835 -8.24 -29.13 1.37
CA ALA A 835 -9.63 -28.80 1.73
C ALA A 835 -10.12 -27.48 1.13
N ALA A 836 -9.23 -26.49 0.97
CA ALA A 836 -9.54 -25.23 0.29
C ALA A 836 -9.93 -25.41 -1.18
N VAL A 837 -9.29 -26.34 -1.89
CA VAL A 837 -9.62 -26.71 -3.28
C VAL A 837 -11.00 -27.38 -3.32
N VAL A 838 -11.28 -28.29 -2.39
CA VAL A 838 -12.58 -28.96 -2.28
C VAL A 838 -13.69 -27.96 -2.00
N ALA A 839 -13.48 -27.08 -1.02
CA ALA A 839 -14.46 -26.05 -0.64
C ALA A 839 -14.89 -25.16 -1.81
N SER A 840 -14.03 -24.94 -2.79
CA SER A 840 -14.33 -24.09 -3.97
C SER A 840 -15.34 -24.71 -4.96
N VAL A 841 -15.67 -25.97 -4.81
CA VAL A 841 -16.70 -26.65 -5.61
C VAL A 841 -18.11 -26.29 -5.14
N PHE A 842 -18.26 -25.89 -3.88
CA PHE A 842 -19.55 -25.61 -3.25
C PHE A 842 -20.00 -24.16 -3.49
N ASP A 843 -21.30 -23.97 -3.62
CA ASP A 843 -21.95 -22.66 -3.73
C ASP A 843 -22.31 -22.05 -2.37
N GLY A 844 -22.38 -22.89 -1.31
CA GLY A 844 -22.55 -22.48 0.08
C GLY A 844 -21.87 -23.45 1.03
N LEU A 845 -21.47 -22.96 2.20
CA LEU A 845 -20.86 -23.78 3.25
C LEU A 845 -21.50 -23.49 4.61
N ALA A 846 -21.80 -24.55 5.35
CA ALA A 846 -22.16 -24.48 6.77
C ALA A 846 -21.26 -25.45 7.56
N VAL A 847 -20.46 -24.89 8.46
CA VAL A 847 -19.42 -25.62 9.17
C VAL A 847 -19.66 -25.51 10.66
N LEU A 848 -20.27 -26.55 11.24
CA LEU A 848 -20.61 -26.65 12.65
C LEU A 848 -19.50 -27.40 13.40
N ASP A 849 -18.30 -26.82 13.42
CA ASP A 849 -17.17 -27.35 14.19
C ASP A 849 -16.56 -26.25 15.08
N ASP A 850 -15.86 -26.67 16.12
CA ASP A 850 -15.12 -25.75 16.99
C ASP A 850 -13.86 -25.27 16.27
N LEU A 851 -13.93 -24.10 15.68
CA LEU A 851 -12.88 -23.53 14.85
C LEU A 851 -11.86 -22.72 15.66
N GLY A 852 -11.94 -22.70 16.96
CA GLY A 852 -11.02 -22.14 17.94
C GLY A 852 -10.29 -20.87 17.53
N GLY A 853 -10.57 -19.74 18.13
CA GLY A 853 -9.78 -18.53 17.96
C GLY A 853 -8.38 -18.69 18.57
N ILE A 854 -7.35 -18.88 17.78
CA ILE A 854 -5.95 -18.85 18.22
C ILE A 854 -5.35 -17.53 17.79
N GLY A 855 -5.32 -16.56 18.69
CA GLY A 855 -4.40 -15.42 18.72
C GLY A 855 -4.25 -14.49 17.52
N SER A 856 -4.63 -14.89 16.32
CA SER A 856 -4.57 -14.10 15.09
C SER A 856 -5.77 -14.44 14.21
N ALA A 857 -6.44 -13.44 13.69
CA ALA A 857 -7.54 -13.58 12.74
C ALA A 857 -7.18 -14.42 11.49
N THR A 858 -5.89 -14.49 11.16
CA THR A 858 -5.35 -15.28 10.06
C THR A 858 -5.15 -16.76 10.41
N ALA A 859 -5.25 -17.12 11.69
CA ALA A 859 -4.96 -18.46 12.20
C ALA A 859 -6.22 -19.28 12.54
N THR A 860 -7.41 -18.84 12.14
CA THR A 860 -8.65 -19.58 12.31
C THR A 860 -8.60 -20.84 11.46
N LEU A 861 -8.68 -22.00 12.10
CA LEU A 861 -8.70 -23.32 11.42
C LEU A 861 -10.04 -23.50 10.69
N VAL A 862 -9.97 -23.89 9.44
CA VAL A 862 -11.14 -24.32 8.66
C VAL A 862 -11.21 -25.85 8.70
N PRO A 863 -12.39 -26.44 8.84
CA PRO A 863 -12.56 -27.91 8.87
C PRO A 863 -12.05 -28.57 7.60
N GLY A 864 -11.61 -29.79 7.75
CA GLY A 864 -10.98 -30.56 6.70
C GLY A 864 -9.46 -30.47 6.71
N ALA A 865 -8.90 -29.77 7.68
CA ALA A 865 -7.47 -29.83 7.95
C ALA A 865 -7.12 -31.17 8.60
N SER A 866 -6.15 -31.91 8.06
CA SER A 866 -5.59 -33.05 8.75
C SER A 866 -5.02 -32.63 10.10
N ALA A 867 -5.07 -33.50 11.12
CA ALA A 867 -4.56 -33.21 12.46
C ALA A 867 -3.06 -32.84 12.53
N ARG A 868 -2.34 -32.84 11.39
CA ARG A 868 -0.90 -32.61 11.27
C ARG A 868 -0.52 -31.25 10.64
N GLY A 869 -1.48 -30.50 10.14
CA GLY A 869 -1.23 -29.18 9.55
C GLY A 869 -2.55 -28.46 9.33
N GLY A 870 -2.97 -27.66 10.30
CA GLY A 870 -4.22 -26.93 10.21
C GLY A 870 -4.22 -25.99 9.00
N ILE A 871 -5.31 -25.97 8.23
CA ILE A 871 -5.55 -24.94 7.21
C ILE A 871 -6.11 -23.73 7.91
N THR A 872 -5.42 -22.60 7.78
CA THR A 872 -5.89 -21.31 8.27
C THR A 872 -6.87 -20.67 7.29
N LEU A 873 -7.63 -19.68 7.73
CA LEU A 873 -8.46 -18.88 6.84
C LEU A 873 -7.61 -18.21 5.76
N SER A 874 -6.40 -17.76 6.08
CA SER A 874 -5.44 -17.22 5.10
C SER A 874 -5.06 -18.26 4.04
N ASP A 875 -4.79 -19.50 4.43
CA ASP A 875 -4.47 -20.56 3.48
C ASP A 875 -5.67 -20.85 2.57
N TRP A 876 -6.88 -20.73 3.13
CA TRP A 876 -8.11 -20.94 2.37
C TRP A 876 -8.41 -19.84 1.38
N LEU A 877 -8.01 -18.62 1.68
CA LEU A 877 -8.15 -17.47 0.80
C LEU A 877 -7.02 -17.35 -0.24
N ALA A 878 -5.87 -17.96 0.03
CA ALA A 878 -4.71 -17.91 -0.85
C ALA A 878 -4.93 -18.54 -2.24
N PRO A 879 -5.56 -19.70 -2.39
CA PRO A 879 -5.78 -20.27 -3.72
C PRO A 879 -6.80 -19.47 -4.53
N PRO A 880 -6.49 -19.13 -5.79
CA PRO A 880 -7.39 -18.43 -6.69
C PRO A 880 -8.55 -19.36 -7.14
N GLN A 881 -9.68 -19.27 -6.50
CA GLN A 881 -10.80 -20.19 -6.72
C GLN A 881 -12.12 -19.44 -6.58
N LYS A 882 -13.19 -19.95 -7.24
CA LYS A 882 -14.54 -19.51 -6.96
C LYS A 882 -14.86 -19.86 -5.49
N ARG A 883 -15.40 -18.90 -4.75
CA ARG A 883 -15.76 -19.05 -3.34
C ARG A 883 -17.27 -19.26 -3.19
N PRO A 884 -17.69 -19.88 -2.08
CA PRO A 884 -19.10 -19.97 -1.75
C PRO A 884 -19.75 -18.59 -1.64
N GLY A 885 -20.99 -18.45 -2.12
CA GLY A 885 -21.77 -17.22 -2.01
C GLY A 885 -22.17 -16.92 -0.57
N PHE A 886 -22.34 -17.95 0.26
CA PHE A 886 -22.53 -17.78 1.71
C PHE A 886 -21.69 -18.78 2.51
N ILE A 887 -21.24 -18.33 3.69
CA ILE A 887 -20.41 -19.15 4.60
C ILE A 887 -20.90 -18.96 6.03
N LEU A 888 -21.29 -20.07 6.68
CA LEU A 888 -21.74 -20.08 8.06
C LEU A 888 -20.70 -20.79 8.93
N LEU A 889 -20.07 -20.06 9.81
CA LEU A 889 -19.03 -20.52 10.73
C LEU A 889 -19.45 -20.29 12.19
N PRO A 890 -20.53 -20.92 12.70
CA PRO A 890 -21.03 -20.68 14.05
C PRO A 890 -20.04 -21.10 15.15
N GLY A 891 -19.02 -21.88 14.81
CA GLY A 891 -17.98 -22.29 15.74
C GLY A 891 -16.71 -21.41 15.68
N MET A 892 -16.66 -20.43 14.79
CA MET A 892 -15.60 -19.44 14.77
C MET A 892 -15.87 -18.39 15.86
N GLN A 893 -15.10 -18.44 16.92
CA GLN A 893 -15.27 -17.58 18.09
C GLN A 893 -14.19 -16.50 18.18
N SER A 894 -14.57 -15.39 18.76
CA SER A 894 -13.62 -14.30 19.02
C SER A 894 -12.64 -14.64 20.14
N ALA A 895 -11.57 -13.89 20.23
CA ALA A 895 -10.61 -14.01 21.32
C ALA A 895 -11.11 -13.46 22.68
N LEU A 896 -12.31 -12.83 22.74
CA LEU A 896 -12.80 -12.11 23.90
C LEU A 896 -12.79 -12.97 25.17
N ALA A 897 -13.45 -14.14 25.15
CA ALA A 897 -13.60 -14.96 26.36
C ALA A 897 -12.23 -15.44 26.91
N ARG A 898 -11.36 -15.95 26.01
CA ARG A 898 -10.01 -16.37 26.39
C ARG A 898 -9.11 -15.20 26.78
N GLY A 899 -9.26 -14.07 26.12
CA GLY A 899 -8.49 -12.86 26.40
C GLY A 899 -8.83 -12.27 27.76
N LEU A 900 -10.09 -12.29 28.15
CA LEU A 900 -10.53 -11.86 29.48
C LEU A 900 -10.04 -12.83 30.57
N GLU A 901 -10.04 -14.14 30.33
CA GLU A 901 -9.53 -15.14 31.27
C GLU A 901 -8.01 -15.03 31.46
N LYS A 902 -7.27 -14.92 30.37
CA LYS A 902 -5.79 -14.97 30.39
C LYS A 902 -5.11 -13.60 30.34
N GLY A 903 -5.88 -12.50 30.24
CA GLY A 903 -5.33 -11.15 30.09
C GLY A 903 -4.60 -10.90 28.75
N SER A 904 -4.87 -11.72 27.73
CA SER A 904 -4.16 -11.67 26.43
C SER A 904 -5.13 -11.47 25.27
N LEU A 905 -5.68 -10.27 25.14
CA LEU A 905 -6.44 -9.85 23.96
C LEU A 905 -5.51 -9.56 22.78
N PRO A 906 -6.01 -9.61 21.54
CA PRO A 906 -5.26 -9.16 20.37
C PRO A 906 -4.71 -7.74 20.59
N PRO A 907 -3.57 -7.39 19.99
CA PRO A 907 -3.01 -6.03 20.06
C PRO A 907 -4.04 -4.95 19.67
N ARG A 908 -4.94 -5.30 18.77
CA ARG A 908 -6.13 -4.51 18.42
C ARG A 908 -7.36 -5.36 18.67
N PRO A 909 -8.14 -5.04 19.72
CA PRO A 909 -9.39 -5.72 19.97
C PRO A 909 -10.33 -5.64 18.77
N GLY A 910 -11.04 -6.73 18.48
CA GLY A 910 -11.98 -6.82 17.36
C GLY A 910 -11.37 -7.22 16.01
N ASP A 911 -10.05 -7.16 15.82
CA ASP A 911 -9.41 -7.59 14.56
C ASP A 911 -9.61 -9.09 14.28
N ASP A 912 -9.76 -9.88 15.31
CA ASP A 912 -10.10 -11.31 15.25
C ASP A 912 -11.50 -11.62 14.67
N LEU A 913 -12.38 -10.61 14.57
CA LEU A 913 -13.65 -10.68 13.85
C LEU A 913 -13.63 -9.83 12.57
N PHE A 914 -13.03 -8.65 12.61
CA PHE A 914 -12.96 -7.73 11.48
C PHE A 914 -12.19 -8.33 10.28
N MET A 915 -11.00 -8.88 10.52
CA MET A 915 -10.17 -9.43 9.45
C MET A 915 -10.85 -10.62 8.76
N PRO A 916 -11.35 -11.66 9.47
CA PRO A 916 -12.10 -12.73 8.85
C PRO A 916 -13.37 -12.28 8.13
N ALA A 917 -14.09 -11.29 8.67
CA ALA A 917 -15.26 -10.73 8.03
C ALA A 917 -14.94 -10.18 6.63
N LEU A 918 -13.90 -9.36 6.52
CA LEU A 918 -13.44 -8.85 5.22
C LEU A 918 -12.87 -9.96 4.33
N ASP A 919 -12.15 -10.93 4.87
CA ASP A 919 -11.58 -12.03 4.10
C ASP A 919 -12.65 -12.87 3.42
N LEU A 920 -13.72 -13.22 4.13
CA LEU A 920 -14.84 -13.98 3.57
C LEU A 920 -15.58 -13.20 2.46
N LEU A 921 -15.81 -11.91 2.68
CA LEU A 921 -16.42 -11.04 1.67
C LEU A 921 -15.49 -10.83 0.46
N ALA A 922 -14.18 -10.66 0.71
CA ALA A 922 -13.18 -10.57 -0.35
C ALA A 922 -13.10 -11.83 -1.19
N ALA A 923 -13.28 -12.99 -0.57
CA ALA A 923 -13.33 -14.28 -1.26
C ALA A 923 -14.58 -14.46 -2.16
N GLY A 924 -15.55 -13.54 -2.10
CA GLY A 924 -16.74 -13.54 -2.94
C GLY A 924 -18.03 -13.95 -2.23
N SER A 925 -17.98 -14.27 -0.93
CA SER A 925 -19.20 -14.47 -0.15
C SER A 925 -19.94 -13.13 0.00
N HIS A 926 -21.25 -13.15 -0.19
CA HIS A 926 -22.08 -11.97 0.07
C HIS A 926 -22.70 -12.01 1.48
N THR A 927 -22.81 -13.21 2.08
CA THR A 927 -23.35 -13.44 3.42
C THR A 927 -22.40 -14.32 4.23
N ALA A 928 -22.05 -13.90 5.44
CA ALA A 928 -21.26 -14.71 6.36
C ALA A 928 -21.84 -14.63 7.77
N LEU A 929 -21.81 -15.76 8.49
CA LEU A 929 -22.17 -15.83 9.90
C LEU A 929 -20.95 -16.26 10.70
N LEU A 930 -20.57 -15.44 11.66
CA LEU A 930 -19.49 -15.69 12.62
C LEU A 930 -20.06 -15.78 14.03
N ALA A 931 -19.25 -16.16 15.01
CA ALA A 931 -19.64 -16.15 16.40
C ALA A 931 -18.71 -15.28 17.26
N ARG A 932 -19.27 -14.51 18.18
CA ARG A 932 -18.53 -13.74 19.19
C ARG A 932 -18.02 -14.62 20.33
N TRP A 933 -18.76 -15.66 20.67
CA TRP A 933 -18.41 -16.62 21.72
C TRP A 933 -18.82 -18.05 21.34
N ARG A 934 -18.30 -18.99 22.09
CA ARG A 934 -18.58 -20.39 21.86
C ARG A 934 -20.03 -20.73 22.26
N VAL A 935 -20.82 -21.03 21.28
CA VAL A 935 -22.14 -21.65 21.39
C VAL A 935 -22.04 -23.02 20.74
N GLY A 936 -23.10 -23.73 20.63
CA GLY A 936 -23.11 -25.04 19.98
C GLY A 936 -24.40 -25.80 20.33
N GLY A 937 -24.39 -27.07 20.07
CA GLY A 937 -25.49 -27.95 20.43
C GLY A 937 -26.67 -27.91 19.48
N ARG A 938 -27.82 -28.34 19.99
CA ARG A 938 -29.06 -28.45 19.22
C ARG A 938 -29.58 -27.08 18.81
N THR A 939 -29.53 -26.08 19.71
CA THR A 939 -30.00 -24.73 19.44
C THR A 939 -29.25 -24.13 18.24
N THR A 940 -27.91 -24.28 18.19
CA THR A 940 -27.10 -23.84 17.05
C THR A 940 -27.51 -24.52 15.76
N THR A 941 -27.72 -25.85 15.81
CA THR A 941 -28.12 -26.64 14.63
C THR A 941 -29.48 -26.18 14.11
N ASP A 942 -30.44 -25.97 15.00
CA ASP A 942 -31.78 -25.50 14.64
C ASP A 942 -31.77 -24.09 14.05
N LEU A 943 -30.98 -23.16 14.63
CA LEU A 943 -30.78 -21.82 14.07
C LEU A 943 -30.19 -21.88 12.64
N MET A 944 -29.17 -22.71 12.41
CA MET A 944 -28.57 -22.85 11.09
C MET A 944 -29.54 -23.46 10.07
N LEU A 945 -30.29 -24.48 10.48
CA LEU A 945 -31.30 -25.13 9.64
C LEU A 945 -32.38 -24.14 9.21
N GLU A 946 -32.98 -23.40 10.17
CA GLU A 946 -34.02 -22.44 9.90
C GLU A 946 -33.53 -21.26 9.05
N PHE A 947 -32.30 -20.77 9.34
CA PHE A 947 -31.70 -19.70 8.56
C PHE A 947 -31.43 -20.09 7.12
N VAL A 948 -30.78 -21.23 6.87
CA VAL A 948 -30.41 -21.68 5.50
C VAL A 948 -31.65 -22.08 4.70
N ARG A 949 -32.64 -22.72 5.33
CA ARG A 949 -33.94 -23.01 4.66
C ARG A 949 -34.58 -21.77 4.08
N ASP A 950 -34.62 -20.69 4.86
CA ASP A 950 -35.27 -19.45 4.43
C ASP A 950 -34.42 -18.67 3.41
N ALA A 951 -33.11 -18.63 3.64
CA ALA A 951 -32.18 -17.91 2.77
C ALA A 951 -31.87 -18.61 1.44
N SER A 952 -31.94 -19.94 1.39
CA SER A 952 -31.57 -20.74 0.21
C SER A 952 -32.72 -21.16 -0.68
N LEU A 953 -33.95 -21.15 -0.16
CA LEU A 953 -35.11 -21.76 -0.78
C LEU A 953 -35.96 -20.82 -1.62
N ALA A 954 -35.50 -19.62 -1.94
CA ALA A 954 -36.20 -18.84 -2.93
C ALA A 954 -36.22 -19.62 -4.25
N ALA A 955 -37.39 -20.10 -4.65
CA ALA A 955 -37.64 -20.54 -6.00
C ALA A 955 -37.14 -19.47 -6.97
N ALA A 956 -36.64 -19.89 -8.13
CA ALA A 956 -36.05 -18.99 -9.13
C ALA A 956 -36.94 -17.76 -9.47
N ASP A 957 -38.22 -17.83 -9.18
CA ASP A 957 -39.22 -16.81 -9.49
C ASP A 957 -39.55 -15.85 -8.33
N THR A 958 -39.02 -16.09 -7.11
CA THR A 958 -39.29 -15.21 -5.98
C THR A 958 -37.96 -14.71 -5.38
N PRO A 959 -37.75 -13.39 -5.24
CA PRO A 959 -36.53 -12.90 -4.63
C PRO A 959 -36.45 -13.41 -3.17
N PRO A 960 -35.29 -13.93 -2.72
CA PRO A 960 -35.12 -14.38 -1.35
C PRO A 960 -35.30 -13.21 -0.39
N PRO A 961 -35.82 -13.46 0.83
CA PRO A 961 -35.87 -12.43 1.86
C PRO A 961 -34.46 -11.95 2.19
N PRO A 962 -34.30 -10.71 2.71
CA PRO A 962 -33.03 -10.25 3.25
C PRO A 962 -32.47 -11.22 4.30
N ALA A 963 -31.16 -11.45 4.30
CA ALA A 963 -30.58 -12.39 5.26
C ALA A 963 -30.86 -11.99 6.72
N SER A 964 -30.92 -10.68 7.00
CA SER A 964 -31.33 -10.14 8.31
C SER A 964 -32.75 -10.53 8.71
N ALA A 965 -33.67 -10.61 7.74
CA ALA A 965 -35.04 -11.06 8.00
C ALA A 965 -35.10 -12.57 8.28
N SER A 966 -34.41 -13.37 7.44
CA SER A 966 -34.30 -14.81 7.64
C SER A 966 -33.64 -15.17 8.99
N TRP A 967 -32.61 -14.41 9.38
CA TRP A 967 -31.96 -14.60 10.68
C TRP A 967 -32.88 -14.27 11.85
N ARG A 968 -33.56 -13.12 11.81
CA ARG A 968 -34.54 -12.74 12.85
C ARG A 968 -35.61 -13.81 13.00
N ARG A 969 -36.19 -14.29 11.88
CA ARG A 969 -37.18 -15.37 11.88
C ARG A 969 -36.61 -16.67 12.50
N ALA A 970 -35.41 -17.07 12.11
CA ALA A 970 -34.77 -18.26 12.68
C ALA A 970 -34.60 -18.15 14.21
N VAL A 971 -34.17 -17.00 14.68
CA VAL A 971 -34.05 -16.75 16.13
C VAL A 971 -35.42 -16.79 16.82
N ASP A 972 -36.44 -16.17 16.26
CA ASP A 972 -37.79 -16.16 16.85
C ASP A 972 -38.41 -17.55 16.92
N VAL A 973 -38.23 -18.39 15.88
CA VAL A 973 -38.70 -19.77 15.85
C VAL A 973 -37.98 -20.64 16.87
N VAL A 974 -36.67 -20.61 16.87
CA VAL A 974 -35.85 -21.51 17.73
C VAL A 974 -35.95 -21.10 19.20
N THR A 975 -36.06 -19.79 19.52
CA THR A 975 -36.20 -19.34 20.91
C THR A 975 -37.58 -19.54 21.51
N ALA A 976 -38.57 -19.94 20.69
CA ALA A 976 -39.89 -20.31 21.19
C ALA A 976 -39.91 -21.67 21.91
N GLU A 977 -38.90 -22.53 21.68
CA GLU A 977 -38.77 -23.83 22.30
C GLU A 977 -37.73 -23.82 23.43
N ALA A 978 -37.97 -24.63 24.47
CA ALA A 978 -36.98 -24.79 25.55
C ALA A 978 -35.78 -25.62 25.05
N PRO A 979 -34.50 -25.18 25.30
CA PRO A 979 -33.34 -25.97 24.92
C PRO A 979 -33.18 -27.21 25.77
N ASP A 980 -32.71 -28.31 25.18
CA ASP A 980 -32.38 -29.56 25.86
C ASP A 980 -30.98 -29.45 26.48
N PRO A 981 -30.82 -29.38 27.81
CA PRO A 981 -29.51 -29.22 28.46
C PRO A 981 -28.48 -30.30 28.06
N ASP A 982 -28.91 -31.50 27.80
CA ASP A 982 -28.02 -32.61 27.44
C ASP A 982 -27.46 -32.49 25.99
N ARG A 983 -28.14 -31.74 25.18
CA ARG A 983 -27.77 -31.45 23.77
C ARG A 983 -27.01 -30.12 23.62
N GLU A 984 -26.82 -29.36 24.71
CA GLU A 984 -26.10 -28.08 24.68
C GLU A 984 -24.69 -28.23 25.29
N PRO A 985 -23.59 -27.83 24.61
CA PRO A 985 -22.22 -28.18 25.00
C PRO A 985 -21.81 -27.68 26.38
N ARG A 986 -22.34 -26.56 26.81
CA ARG A 986 -21.97 -25.90 28.05
C ARG A 986 -23.07 -25.89 29.10
N LEU A 987 -24.27 -26.27 28.70
CA LEU A 987 -25.41 -26.18 29.60
C LEU A 987 -25.44 -27.38 30.54
N LYS A 988 -25.69 -27.10 31.81
CA LYS A 988 -25.99 -28.10 32.86
C LYS A 988 -27.29 -27.72 33.52
N GLN A 989 -28.21 -28.69 33.61
CA GLN A 989 -29.47 -28.44 34.25
C GLN A 989 -29.25 -28.04 35.72
N GLY A 990 -29.85 -26.92 36.15
CA GLY A 990 -29.88 -26.43 37.51
C GLY A 990 -31.03 -27.09 38.27
N GLU A 991 -31.08 -26.83 39.60
CA GLU A 991 -32.08 -27.43 40.47
C GLU A 991 -33.45 -26.74 40.40
N GLN A 992 -33.52 -25.47 40.02
CA GLN A 992 -34.75 -24.64 40.20
C GLN A 992 -35.28 -24.02 38.92
N VAL A 993 -34.50 -23.90 37.85
CA VAL A 993 -34.87 -23.14 36.63
C VAL A 993 -34.76 -24.03 35.39
N LEU A 994 -35.84 -24.11 34.63
CA LEU A 994 -35.84 -24.70 33.31
C LEU A 994 -35.04 -23.82 32.33
N PRO A 995 -34.33 -24.41 31.39
CA PRO A 995 -33.61 -23.64 30.40
C PRO A 995 -34.56 -22.81 29.52
N ASP A 996 -34.20 -21.54 29.24
CA ASP A 996 -34.94 -20.62 28.38
C ASP A 996 -34.05 -20.23 27.17
N ALA A 997 -34.44 -20.68 25.98
CA ALA A 997 -33.76 -20.36 24.74
C ALA A 997 -33.82 -18.86 24.36
N ARG A 998 -34.69 -18.08 24.98
CA ARG A 998 -34.76 -16.61 24.82
C ARG A 998 -33.58 -15.91 25.45
N HIS A 999 -32.83 -16.60 26.35
CA HIS A 999 -31.62 -15.99 26.93
C HIS A 999 -30.58 -15.70 25.84
N PRO A 1000 -29.98 -14.49 25.84
CA PRO A 1000 -29.07 -14.03 24.79
C PRO A 1000 -27.85 -14.94 24.55
N PHE A 1001 -27.47 -15.72 25.55
CA PHE A 1001 -26.39 -16.70 25.41
C PHE A 1001 -26.55 -17.60 24.18
N PHE A 1002 -27.76 -18.02 23.83
CA PHE A 1002 -28.03 -18.98 22.76
C PHE A 1002 -28.04 -18.38 21.37
N TRP A 1003 -28.32 -17.06 21.19
CA TRP A 1003 -28.53 -16.48 19.89
C TRP A 1003 -27.74 -15.17 19.64
N ALA A 1004 -27.48 -14.34 20.67
CA ALA A 1004 -26.80 -13.06 20.49
C ALA A 1004 -25.28 -13.20 20.25
N GLY A 1005 -24.75 -14.41 20.38
CA GLY A 1005 -23.36 -14.73 20.04
C GLY A 1005 -23.05 -14.63 18.57
N TYR A 1006 -24.05 -14.71 17.71
CA TYR A 1006 -23.84 -14.74 16.26
C TYR A 1006 -23.75 -13.34 15.67
N LEU A 1007 -22.88 -13.19 14.68
CA LEU A 1007 -22.62 -11.96 13.94
C LEU A 1007 -23.01 -12.21 12.48
N LEU A 1008 -24.14 -11.68 12.05
CA LEU A 1008 -24.56 -11.78 10.65
C LEU A 1008 -23.98 -10.65 9.84
N LEU A 1009 -23.05 -11.00 8.92
CA LEU A 1009 -22.53 -10.10 7.89
C LEU A 1009 -23.34 -10.33 6.62
N ASP A 1010 -23.94 -9.28 6.07
CA ASP A 1010 -24.64 -9.37 4.79
C ASP A 1010 -24.40 -8.11 3.96
N CYS A 1011 -23.79 -8.30 2.79
CA CYS A 1011 -23.49 -7.25 1.82
C CYS A 1011 -24.23 -7.50 0.50
N ALA A 1012 -25.22 -8.42 0.48
CA ALA A 1012 -26.03 -8.71 -0.69
C ALA A 1012 -26.94 -7.53 -1.05
N ALA A 1013 -27.09 -7.26 -2.35
CA ALA A 1013 -28.09 -6.32 -2.82
C ALA A 1013 -29.48 -6.84 -2.47
N GLU A 1014 -30.29 -6.02 -1.87
CA GLU A 1014 -31.73 -6.18 -1.94
C GLU A 1014 -32.14 -5.85 -3.40
N ARG A 1015 -32.80 -6.80 -4.09
CA ARG A 1015 -33.26 -6.60 -5.47
C ARG A 1015 -34.40 -5.59 -5.54
#